data_0b59e06e304a0aaf6e25c323e47054db
#
_entry.id   0b59e06e304a0aaf6e25c323e47054db
#
_cell.length_a   1.000
_cell.length_b   1.000
_cell.length_c   1.000
_cell.angle_alpha   90.00
_cell.angle_beta   90.00
_cell.angle_gamma   90.00
#
_symmetry.space_group_name_H-M   'P 1'
#
loop_
_entity.id
_entity.type
_entity.pdbx_description
1 polymer ?
#
loop_
_entity_poly.entity_id
_entity_poly.type
_entity_poly.pdbx_seq_one_letter_code
_entity_poly.pdbx_strand_id
1 'polypeptide(L)'
;MPDNPTADRILGHIVPRGKLPASLAHSAAKLSARLHLLRLFMSIDTYSICPCGSGKKIKFCKCKDSVHELDRVLKMIDGGQLVPALDRLSTILEEHPDAAWALAIRGRLFMDLREYTSLEENADRFRRLQPSNPLALTQSAAAALFRQDLSAATELMLEALTESGQTVDSFVLDVASLLAYALAGNGILLTSRVYATLALVSTGYEDSRMAANVLQQINGDPSVNQLAKAVPNLIPPPENADWVERYDEAALLLSNNKVALAQTKFESLQRSAPLQPAILSGLLNCAIWRGDHATQTETLVKLSQCEELSFDERARFLAMSQMASPDSDGLAVDHLELSADVESIDEFQMAMIANPRFEELPADALESVKREGDVAPRSAFQILDSDVLGEGEKLTADNIPVALAAVFLFGRETDRSARLQIIGLPATKRAQVEELMQQVAPNVEWVEAEEIGKLPLTMIATPQIGGIRPENQSELDAVVKELISQRVPETLSTTPVKMLGGVSLKEAASDESKTLLRAAMIRYIEGEDNLVARDENLINRLCEIGNVPKIERKKITGDELEEIPGSDLDRIDPSELDPENLIYLIQRAQQISATSIGRRASLALLEADTESVDEGRFIGAKIIAYSFLMQRATESDVAVDYLDKAKAYAEEHKLSDASLLLAELGLRLRRQEIDLFQNTVQAIVQKHSDNPEVMGRLQQILAQLGLINPDGSPRQAPGMGPAAQEPAGGGLWTPDGDGGGAAPAGPAGGEASGGSKLWVPGMD
;
A
#
# COMPACT_ATOMS: atom_id res chain seq x y z
N MET A 1 21.60 0.15 17.27
CA MET A 1 20.21 0.01 17.74
C MET A 1 19.75 -1.36 17.28
N PRO A 2 19.14 -2.20 18.10
CA PRO A 2 18.75 -3.54 17.69
C PRO A 2 17.61 -3.47 16.66
N ASP A 3 17.67 -4.35 15.67
CA ASP A 3 16.68 -4.52 14.62
C ASP A 3 15.30 -4.83 15.22
N ASN A 4 14.27 -4.08 14.83
CA ASN A 4 12.91 -4.30 15.32
C ASN A 4 12.20 -5.33 14.42
N PRO A 5 11.96 -6.56 14.91
CA PRO A 5 11.38 -7.65 14.11
C PRO A 5 9.89 -7.44 13.75
N THR A 6 9.22 -6.47 14.39
CA THR A 6 7.78 -6.23 14.19
C THR A 6 7.49 -5.47 12.90
N ALA A 7 8.37 -4.55 12.50
CA ALA A 7 8.26 -3.84 11.23
C ALA A 7 8.45 -4.80 10.04
N ASP A 8 9.28 -5.84 10.20
CA ASP A 8 9.55 -6.84 9.16
C ASP A 8 8.37 -7.77 8.87
N ARG A 9 7.52 -8.03 9.85
CA ARG A 9 6.39 -8.95 9.68
C ARG A 9 5.17 -8.28 9.03
N ILE A 10 4.99 -6.97 9.25
CA ILE A 10 3.92 -6.20 8.59
C ILE A 10 4.30 -5.85 7.14
N LEU A 11 5.60 -5.71 6.86
CA LEU A 11 6.13 -5.34 5.55
C LEU A 11 6.76 -6.51 4.78
N GLY A 12 6.84 -7.70 5.35
CA GLY A 12 7.39 -8.91 4.74
C GLY A 12 6.71 -9.30 3.42
N HIS A 13 5.51 -8.79 3.17
CA HIS A 13 4.80 -8.92 1.91
C HIS A 13 5.08 -7.80 0.90
N ILE A 14 5.78 -6.72 1.28
CA ILE A 14 5.97 -5.57 0.39
C ILE A 14 7.40 -5.41 -0.11
N VAL A 15 8.44 -5.70 0.70
CA VAL A 15 9.85 -5.68 0.23
C VAL A 15 10.77 -6.53 1.13
N PRO A 16 11.57 -7.48 0.61
CA PRO A 16 12.59 -8.20 1.40
C PRO A 16 13.72 -7.24 1.83
N ARG A 17 14.11 -7.27 3.11
CA ARG A 17 15.30 -6.57 3.60
C ARG A 17 16.56 -7.13 2.93
N GLY A 18 17.33 -6.26 2.32
CA GLY A 18 18.65 -6.58 1.81
C GLY A 18 18.82 -6.40 0.31
N LYS A 19 19.22 -5.20 -0.09
CA LYS A 19 19.47 -4.66 -1.43
C LYS A 19 18.23 -4.04 -2.07
N LEU A 20 18.34 -2.77 -2.43
CA LEU A 20 17.39 -2.09 -3.32
C LEU A 20 16.98 -3.03 -4.46
N PRO A 21 15.70 -3.31 -4.68
CA PRO A 21 15.25 -4.22 -5.72
C PRO A 21 15.81 -3.82 -7.09
N ALA A 22 16.15 -4.80 -7.92
CA ALA A 22 16.60 -4.56 -9.30
C ALA A 22 15.59 -3.72 -10.11
N SER A 23 14.31 -3.70 -9.71
CA SER A 23 13.24 -2.87 -10.27
C SER A 23 13.43 -1.36 -10.03
N LEU A 24 13.98 -0.94 -8.88
CA LEU A 24 14.31 0.47 -8.60
C LEU A 24 15.38 0.99 -9.52
N ALA A 25 16.40 0.20 -9.69
CA ALA A 25 17.51 0.52 -10.54
C ALA A 25 17.09 0.51 -12.04
N HIS A 26 16.12 -0.30 -12.42
CA HIS A 26 15.57 -0.33 -13.78
C HIS A 26 14.63 0.87 -14.04
N SER A 27 13.91 1.31 -13.03
CA SER A 27 13.06 2.51 -13.11
C SER A 27 13.85 3.80 -13.15
N ALA A 28 14.94 3.93 -12.36
CA ALA A 28 15.85 5.08 -12.42
C ALA A 28 16.54 5.19 -13.80
N ALA A 29 16.96 4.09 -14.39
CA ALA A 29 17.57 4.08 -15.72
C ALA A 29 16.56 4.42 -16.84
N LYS A 30 15.28 4.06 -16.72
CA LYS A 30 14.22 4.43 -17.68
C LYS A 30 13.77 5.89 -17.55
N LEU A 31 13.85 6.48 -16.35
CA LEU A 31 13.57 7.92 -16.16
C LEU A 31 14.61 8.77 -16.91
N SER A 32 15.89 8.44 -16.81
CA SER A 32 16.96 9.15 -17.52
C SER A 32 16.79 9.12 -19.04
N ALA A 33 16.37 7.98 -19.60
CA ALA A 33 16.29 7.79 -21.06
C ALA A 33 15.16 8.59 -21.76
N ARG A 34 14.10 9.02 -21.05
CA ARG A 34 12.96 9.73 -21.65
C ARG A 34 13.06 11.24 -21.68
N LEU A 35 13.86 11.86 -20.83
CA LEU A 35 14.19 13.28 -20.90
C LEU A 35 14.98 13.67 -22.17
N HIS A 36 15.44 12.68 -22.93
CA HIS A 36 16.30 12.84 -24.10
C HIS A 36 15.57 13.09 -25.43
N LEU A 37 14.30 12.74 -25.56
CA LEU A 37 13.63 12.78 -26.88
C LEU A 37 13.13 14.17 -27.33
N LEU A 38 13.16 15.19 -26.47
CA LEU A 38 12.68 16.55 -26.78
C LEU A 38 13.76 17.63 -26.99
N ARG A 39 15.05 17.28 -26.90
CA ARG A 39 16.16 18.27 -27.05
C ARG A 39 17.13 17.96 -28.21
N LEU A 40 16.74 17.21 -29.20
CA LEU A 40 17.56 16.96 -30.38
C LEU A 40 17.81 18.28 -31.18
N PHE A 41 19.07 18.72 -31.22
CA PHE A 41 19.63 19.74 -32.13
C PHE A 41 19.63 21.22 -31.75
N MET A 42 19.57 21.61 -30.48
CA MET A 42 19.83 23.02 -30.15
C MET A 42 21.10 23.18 -29.28
N SER A 43 21.97 24.15 -29.61
CA SER A 43 23.02 24.62 -28.70
C SER A 43 22.39 25.07 -27.37
N ILE A 44 23.13 24.94 -26.25
CA ILE A 44 22.66 25.36 -24.94
C ILE A 44 22.14 26.81 -24.99
N ASP A 45 20.89 27.01 -24.58
CA ASP A 45 20.36 28.35 -24.36
C ASP A 45 21.02 28.95 -23.10
N THR A 46 21.82 29.97 -23.29
CA THR A 46 22.48 30.69 -22.18
C THR A 46 21.52 31.39 -21.23
N TYR A 47 20.23 31.51 -21.60
CA TYR A 47 19.16 32.01 -20.72
C TYR A 47 18.49 30.93 -19.88
N SER A 48 18.81 29.65 -20.09
CA SER A 48 18.38 28.57 -19.19
C SER A 48 19.08 28.67 -17.84
N ILE A 49 18.49 28.00 -16.81
CA ILE A 49 19.07 27.93 -15.47
C ILE A 49 20.37 27.12 -15.54
N CYS A 50 21.39 27.61 -14.82
CA CYS A 50 22.70 26.95 -14.80
C CYS A 50 22.64 25.62 -14.04
N PRO A 51 23.14 24.51 -14.61
CA PRO A 51 23.14 23.20 -13.95
C PRO A 51 24.07 23.09 -12.73
N CYS A 52 24.72 24.19 -12.33
CA CYS A 52 25.54 24.23 -11.11
C CYS A 52 24.76 24.35 -9.80
N GLY A 53 23.43 24.47 -9.85
CA GLY A 53 22.59 24.64 -8.66
C GLY A 53 22.53 26.06 -8.08
N SER A 54 23.13 27.06 -8.75
CA SER A 54 23.14 28.46 -8.25
C SER A 54 21.79 29.20 -8.40
N GLY A 55 20.80 28.61 -9.07
CA GLY A 55 19.52 29.26 -9.41
C GLY A 55 19.63 30.41 -10.44
N LYS A 56 20.83 30.72 -10.95
CA LYS A 56 21.07 31.78 -11.93
C LYS A 56 21.02 31.22 -13.34
N LYS A 57 20.58 32.07 -14.31
CA LYS A 57 20.74 31.77 -15.74
C LYS A 57 22.23 31.65 -16.08
N ILE A 58 22.60 30.74 -16.98
CA ILE A 58 24.01 30.49 -17.40
C ILE A 58 24.72 31.80 -17.72
N LYS A 59 24.10 32.69 -18.50
CA LYS A 59 24.64 34.00 -18.89
C LYS A 59 25.08 34.85 -17.70
N PHE A 60 24.42 34.71 -16.55
CA PHE A 60 24.68 35.52 -15.36
C PHE A 60 25.40 34.71 -14.26
N CYS A 61 25.75 33.45 -14.55
CA CYS A 61 26.47 32.58 -13.65
C CYS A 61 28.00 32.69 -13.86
N LYS A 62 28.77 32.29 -12.85
CA LYS A 62 30.22 32.15 -12.98
C LYS A 62 30.62 31.08 -14.00
N CYS A 63 29.68 30.16 -14.32
CA CYS A 63 29.89 29.09 -15.30
C CYS A 63 29.76 29.53 -16.78
N LYS A 64 29.49 30.80 -17.04
CA LYS A 64 29.30 31.35 -18.43
C LYS A 64 30.47 31.04 -19.38
N ASP A 65 31.69 31.02 -18.84
CA ASP A 65 32.90 30.79 -19.64
C ASP A 65 33.12 29.28 -19.96
N SER A 66 32.39 28.39 -19.31
CA SER A 66 32.44 26.94 -19.51
C SER A 66 31.33 26.39 -20.43
N VAL A 67 30.54 27.27 -21.07
CA VAL A 67 29.35 26.84 -21.86
C VAL A 67 29.71 25.88 -22.96
N HIS A 68 30.84 26.01 -23.62
CA HIS A 68 31.28 25.10 -24.67
C HIS A 68 31.56 23.67 -24.16
N GLU A 69 32.24 23.56 -23.03
CA GLU A 69 32.50 22.25 -22.42
C GLU A 69 31.23 21.62 -21.85
N LEU A 70 30.37 22.45 -21.26
CA LEU A 70 29.05 21.99 -20.77
C LEU A 70 28.20 21.47 -21.94
N ASP A 71 28.12 22.16 -23.06
CA ASP A 71 27.39 21.74 -24.28
C ASP A 71 27.92 20.38 -24.80
N ARG A 72 29.24 20.24 -24.81
CA ARG A 72 29.90 19.01 -25.23
C ARG A 72 29.55 17.82 -24.33
N VAL A 73 29.63 18.01 -23.02
CA VAL A 73 29.30 16.96 -22.03
C VAL A 73 27.82 16.56 -22.13
N LEU A 74 26.90 17.55 -22.24
CA LEU A 74 25.48 17.24 -22.37
C LEU A 74 25.15 16.47 -23.66
N LYS A 75 25.79 16.82 -24.79
CA LYS A 75 25.65 16.06 -26.04
C LYS A 75 26.17 14.62 -25.94
N MET A 76 27.24 14.38 -25.16
CA MET A 76 27.71 13.02 -24.89
C MET A 76 26.68 12.23 -24.07
N ILE A 77 26.09 12.85 -23.05
CA ILE A 77 25.03 12.26 -22.22
C ILE A 77 23.80 11.95 -23.08
N ASP A 78 23.34 12.93 -23.88
CA ASP A 78 22.22 12.78 -24.80
C ASP A 78 22.44 11.65 -25.82
N GLY A 79 23.70 11.46 -26.25
CA GLY A 79 24.11 10.35 -27.10
C GLY A 79 24.30 9.00 -26.39
N GLY A 80 23.95 8.89 -25.11
CA GLY A 80 24.12 7.66 -24.31
C GLY A 80 25.57 7.35 -23.92
N GLN A 81 26.52 8.27 -24.15
CA GLN A 81 27.94 8.10 -23.87
C GLN A 81 28.27 8.49 -22.41
N LEU A 82 27.66 7.79 -21.42
CA LEU A 82 27.76 8.17 -20.02
C LEU A 82 29.17 8.05 -19.45
N VAL A 83 29.88 6.94 -19.74
CA VAL A 83 31.26 6.72 -19.27
C VAL A 83 32.25 7.73 -19.90
N PRO A 84 32.27 7.93 -21.23
CA PRO A 84 33.06 9.01 -21.81
C PRO A 84 32.74 10.42 -21.28
N ALA A 85 31.48 10.69 -20.93
CA ALA A 85 31.10 11.95 -20.30
C ALA A 85 31.70 12.09 -18.88
N LEU A 86 31.73 10.99 -18.09
CA LEU A 86 32.41 10.95 -16.78
C LEU A 86 33.90 11.21 -16.88
N ASP A 87 34.59 10.57 -17.85
CA ASP A 87 36.04 10.77 -18.10
C ASP A 87 36.31 12.23 -18.44
N ARG A 88 35.48 12.83 -19.30
CA ARG A 88 35.58 14.26 -19.65
C ARG A 88 35.38 15.15 -18.46
N LEU A 89 34.33 14.90 -17.63
CA LEU A 89 34.09 15.66 -16.40
C LEU A 89 35.25 15.53 -15.41
N SER A 90 35.86 14.37 -15.29
CA SER A 90 37.04 14.15 -14.44
C SER A 90 38.23 14.98 -14.90
N THR A 91 38.52 15.03 -16.21
CA THR A 91 39.56 15.90 -16.79
C THR A 91 39.29 17.38 -16.49
N ILE A 92 38.02 17.81 -16.64
CA ILE A 92 37.64 19.20 -16.34
C ILE A 92 37.85 19.51 -14.86
N LEU A 93 37.57 18.57 -13.96
CA LEU A 93 37.72 18.74 -12.52
C LEU A 93 39.20 18.63 -12.04
N GLU A 94 40.10 18.11 -12.85
CA GLU A 94 41.55 18.20 -12.66
C GLU A 94 42.06 19.63 -12.98
N GLU A 95 41.56 20.22 -14.08
CA GLU A 95 41.92 21.57 -14.51
C GLU A 95 41.22 22.65 -13.69
N HIS A 96 39.94 22.40 -13.31
CA HIS A 96 39.07 23.33 -12.61
C HIS A 96 38.41 22.62 -11.40
N PRO A 97 39.12 22.44 -10.28
CA PRO A 97 38.66 21.63 -9.15
C PRO A 97 37.38 22.12 -8.46
N ASP A 98 36.99 23.38 -8.66
CA ASP A 98 35.82 24.05 -8.09
C ASP A 98 34.65 24.22 -9.09
N ALA A 99 34.73 23.56 -10.24
CA ALA A 99 33.69 23.63 -11.27
C ALA A 99 32.38 22.97 -10.80
N ALA A 100 31.53 23.73 -10.12
CA ALA A 100 30.28 23.26 -9.52
C ALA A 100 29.35 22.55 -10.51
N TRP A 101 29.25 23.05 -11.75
CA TRP A 101 28.44 22.41 -12.78
C TRP A 101 28.93 21.00 -13.14
N ALA A 102 30.26 20.80 -13.16
CA ALA A 102 30.86 19.50 -13.43
C ALA A 102 30.63 18.52 -12.27
N LEU A 103 30.74 18.97 -11.00
CA LEU A 103 30.40 18.18 -9.82
C LEU A 103 28.91 17.81 -9.79
N ALA A 104 28.05 18.74 -10.17
CA ALA A 104 26.59 18.50 -10.21
C ALA A 104 26.22 17.41 -11.23
N ILE A 105 26.72 17.53 -12.47
CA ILE A 105 26.45 16.55 -13.54
C ILE A 105 27.10 15.22 -13.23
N ARG A 106 28.35 15.20 -12.73
CA ARG A 106 29.08 13.99 -12.41
C ARG A 106 28.37 13.16 -11.33
N GLY A 107 27.86 13.81 -10.28
CA GLY A 107 27.10 13.11 -9.22
C GLY A 107 25.79 12.50 -9.74
N ARG A 108 25.09 13.18 -10.66
CA ARG A 108 23.90 12.62 -11.32
C ARG A 108 24.26 11.36 -12.13
N LEU A 109 25.35 11.41 -12.92
CA LEU A 109 25.81 10.27 -13.70
C LEU A 109 26.25 9.09 -12.81
N PHE A 110 26.89 9.32 -11.67
CA PHE A 110 27.23 8.26 -10.73
C PHE A 110 25.97 7.59 -10.17
N MET A 111 24.92 8.34 -9.89
CA MET A 111 23.63 7.79 -9.47
C MET A 111 23.01 6.91 -10.57
N ASP A 112 22.99 7.40 -11.81
CA ASP A 112 22.44 6.68 -12.97
C ASP A 112 23.23 5.36 -13.26
N LEU A 113 24.55 5.38 -13.07
CA LEU A 113 25.42 4.25 -13.25
C LEU A 113 25.55 3.35 -12.01
N ARG A 114 24.93 3.71 -10.89
CA ARG A 114 24.98 3.00 -9.61
C ARG A 114 26.36 2.95 -8.97
N GLU A 115 27.18 3.93 -9.27
CA GLU A 115 28.51 4.08 -8.70
C GLU A 115 28.43 4.80 -7.34
N TYR A 116 27.85 4.12 -6.33
CA TYR A 116 27.45 4.74 -5.06
C TYR A 116 28.63 5.30 -4.26
N THR A 117 29.77 4.60 -4.23
CA THR A 117 31.00 5.07 -3.57
C THR A 117 31.51 6.35 -4.24
N SER A 118 31.53 6.37 -5.58
CA SER A 118 31.94 7.54 -6.36
C SER A 118 30.97 8.71 -6.18
N LEU A 119 29.67 8.43 -6.05
CA LEU A 119 28.66 9.44 -5.72
C LEU A 119 28.93 10.09 -4.35
N GLU A 120 29.23 9.28 -3.33
CA GLU A 120 29.53 9.77 -1.98
C GLU A 120 30.76 10.66 -1.96
N GLU A 121 31.87 10.22 -2.55
CA GLU A 121 33.09 11.02 -2.66
C GLU A 121 32.87 12.36 -3.40
N ASN A 122 32.07 12.32 -4.49
CA ASN A 122 31.71 13.50 -5.25
C ASN A 122 30.81 14.46 -4.46
N ALA A 123 29.82 13.92 -3.75
CA ALA A 123 28.93 14.70 -2.88
C ALA A 123 29.70 15.39 -1.75
N ASP A 124 30.59 14.67 -1.09
CA ASP A 124 31.45 15.22 -0.04
C ASP A 124 32.37 16.33 -0.56
N ARG A 125 32.96 16.16 -1.75
CA ARG A 125 33.75 17.19 -2.38
C ARG A 125 32.90 18.40 -2.71
N PHE A 126 31.71 18.20 -3.33
CA PHE A 126 30.83 19.28 -3.72
C PHE A 126 30.29 20.06 -2.51
N ARG A 127 29.90 19.35 -1.44
CA ARG A 127 29.42 19.96 -0.19
C ARG A 127 30.50 20.77 0.51
N ARG A 128 31.76 20.31 0.54
CA ARG A 128 32.89 21.09 1.10
C ARG A 128 33.13 22.40 0.33
N LEU A 129 32.96 22.40 -1.00
CA LEU A 129 33.16 23.56 -1.83
C LEU A 129 31.96 24.53 -1.78
N GLN A 130 30.75 24.00 -1.69
CA GLN A 130 29.49 24.76 -1.71
C GLN A 130 28.49 24.16 -0.71
N PRO A 131 28.61 24.45 0.59
CA PRO A 131 27.79 23.82 1.63
C PRO A 131 26.27 24.02 1.47
N SER A 132 25.88 25.20 1.00
CA SER A 132 24.46 25.57 0.77
C SER A 132 24.00 25.36 -0.67
N ASN A 133 24.71 24.57 -1.47
CA ASN A 133 24.26 24.31 -2.83
C ASN A 133 23.22 23.19 -2.82
N PRO A 134 21.99 23.41 -3.33
CA PRO A 134 20.92 22.42 -3.28
C PRO A 134 21.28 21.12 -3.97
N LEU A 135 22.08 21.14 -5.06
CA LEU A 135 22.49 19.91 -5.75
C LEU A 135 23.58 19.15 -4.98
N ALA A 136 24.47 19.84 -4.23
CA ALA A 136 25.42 19.19 -3.37
C ALA A 136 24.73 18.48 -2.19
N LEU A 137 23.76 19.13 -1.57
CA LEU A 137 22.92 18.57 -0.52
C LEU A 137 22.10 17.39 -1.01
N THR A 138 21.53 17.49 -2.22
CA THR A 138 20.77 16.40 -2.86
C THR A 138 21.64 15.18 -3.15
N GLN A 139 22.87 15.34 -3.64
CA GLN A 139 23.80 14.23 -3.83
C GLN A 139 24.15 13.57 -2.50
N SER A 140 24.36 14.36 -1.43
CA SER A 140 24.61 13.82 -0.10
C SER A 140 23.37 13.07 0.45
N ALA A 141 22.15 13.56 0.16
CA ALA A 141 20.91 12.86 0.50
C ALA A 141 20.79 11.52 -0.25
N ALA A 142 21.10 11.51 -1.55
CA ALA A 142 21.12 10.27 -2.33
C ALA A 142 22.14 9.27 -1.79
N ALA A 143 23.35 9.71 -1.44
CA ALA A 143 24.35 8.85 -0.82
C ALA A 143 23.90 8.28 0.54
N ALA A 144 23.22 9.09 1.37
CA ALA A 144 22.61 8.64 2.62
C ALA A 144 21.52 7.59 2.39
N LEU A 145 20.66 7.77 1.36
CA LEU A 145 19.64 6.78 0.98
C LEU A 145 20.26 5.43 0.63
N PHE A 146 21.35 5.40 -0.12
CA PHE A 146 22.02 4.15 -0.49
C PHE A 146 22.70 3.46 0.71
N ARG A 147 23.03 4.21 1.76
CA ARG A 147 23.46 3.65 3.05
C ARG A 147 22.31 3.26 3.98
N GLN A 148 21.07 3.43 3.53
CA GLN A 148 19.85 3.21 4.32
C GLN A 148 19.71 4.15 5.54
N ASP A 149 20.40 5.29 5.54
CA ASP A 149 20.28 6.33 6.55
C ASP A 149 19.17 7.31 6.15
N LEU A 150 17.92 6.91 6.43
CA LEU A 150 16.73 7.69 6.07
C LEU A 150 16.67 9.02 6.83
N SER A 151 17.16 9.06 8.06
CA SER A 151 17.18 10.28 8.88
C SER A 151 18.08 11.33 8.26
N ALA A 152 19.35 10.98 7.98
CA ALA A 152 20.27 11.88 7.31
C ALA A 152 19.79 12.29 5.91
N ALA A 153 19.22 11.35 5.15
CA ALA A 153 18.68 11.66 3.83
C ALA A 153 17.54 12.69 3.90
N THR A 154 16.62 12.55 4.86
CA THR A 154 15.50 13.46 5.06
C THR A 154 15.99 14.87 5.44
N GLU A 155 16.90 15.00 6.41
CA GLU A 155 17.46 16.29 6.82
C GLU A 155 18.17 17.00 5.65
N LEU A 156 19.01 16.28 4.90
CA LEU A 156 19.71 16.82 3.74
C LEU A 156 18.75 17.25 2.62
N MET A 157 17.65 16.54 2.40
CA MET A 157 16.62 16.95 1.45
C MET A 157 15.89 18.21 1.91
N LEU A 158 15.59 18.36 3.19
CA LEU A 158 15.01 19.59 3.74
C LEU A 158 15.95 20.80 3.61
N GLU A 159 17.25 20.58 3.85
CA GLU A 159 18.26 21.61 3.56
C GLU A 159 18.29 21.97 2.07
N ALA A 160 18.30 20.97 1.17
CA ALA A 160 18.30 21.19 -0.28
C ALA A 160 17.07 21.97 -0.74
N LEU A 161 15.88 21.64 -0.23
CA LEU A 161 14.64 22.36 -0.52
C LEU A 161 14.67 23.79 0.05
N THR A 162 15.27 23.99 1.21
CA THR A 162 15.43 25.31 1.82
C THR A 162 16.33 26.21 1.00
N GLU A 163 17.42 25.68 0.48
CA GLU A 163 18.37 26.40 -0.38
C GLU A 163 17.92 26.52 -1.84
N SER A 164 16.93 25.72 -2.27
CA SER A 164 16.35 25.83 -3.60
C SER A 164 15.62 27.16 -3.79
N GLY A 165 15.72 27.71 -5.02
CA GLY A 165 14.99 28.90 -5.42
C GLY A 165 13.48 28.66 -5.59
N GLN A 166 12.82 29.56 -6.31
CA GLN A 166 11.39 29.41 -6.65
C GLN A 166 11.12 28.17 -7.51
N THR A 167 12.10 27.75 -8.31
CA THR A 167 12.01 26.54 -9.13
C THR A 167 12.97 25.50 -8.55
N VAL A 168 12.42 24.37 -8.15
CA VAL A 168 13.21 23.24 -7.66
C VAL A 168 13.79 22.49 -8.86
N ASP A 169 15.07 22.13 -8.81
CA ASP A 169 15.74 21.37 -9.87
C ASP A 169 15.17 19.94 -9.99
N SER A 170 15.07 19.42 -11.22
CA SER A 170 14.52 18.07 -11.45
C SER A 170 15.28 16.98 -10.68
N PHE A 171 16.60 17.14 -10.51
CA PHE A 171 17.39 16.18 -9.73
C PHE A 171 16.99 16.12 -8.25
N VAL A 172 16.64 17.28 -7.66
CA VAL A 172 16.09 17.34 -6.30
C VAL A 172 14.77 16.58 -6.22
N LEU A 173 13.90 16.72 -7.23
CA LEU A 173 12.61 16.04 -7.30
C LEU A 173 12.75 14.52 -7.57
N ASP A 174 13.75 14.12 -8.37
CA ASP A 174 14.08 12.71 -8.59
C ASP A 174 14.51 12.03 -7.29
N VAL A 175 15.40 12.67 -6.51
CA VAL A 175 15.86 12.16 -5.21
C VAL A 175 14.75 12.23 -4.16
N ALA A 176 13.87 13.24 -4.20
CA ALA A 176 12.66 13.28 -3.36
C ALA A 176 11.73 12.07 -3.64
N SER A 177 11.58 11.68 -4.92
CA SER A 177 10.80 10.48 -5.29
C SER A 177 11.44 9.19 -4.77
N LEU A 178 12.77 9.07 -4.81
CA LEU A 178 13.51 7.95 -4.24
C LEU A 178 13.37 7.89 -2.71
N LEU A 179 13.48 9.05 -2.04
CA LEU A 179 13.27 9.16 -0.59
C LEU A 179 11.85 8.75 -0.23
N ALA A 180 10.84 9.21 -0.97
CA ALA A 180 9.46 8.82 -0.75
C ALA A 180 9.26 7.30 -0.84
N TYR A 181 9.86 6.67 -1.84
CA TYR A 181 9.81 5.21 -1.99
C TYR A 181 10.48 4.49 -0.81
N ALA A 182 11.67 4.92 -0.41
CA ALA A 182 12.39 4.32 0.72
C ALA A 182 11.63 4.49 2.05
N LEU A 183 11.03 5.66 2.28
CA LEU A 183 10.20 5.94 3.46
C LEU A 183 8.94 5.06 3.48
N ALA A 184 8.25 4.89 2.33
CA ALA A 184 7.09 4.00 2.23
C ALA A 184 7.45 2.56 2.58
N GLY A 185 8.58 2.05 2.04
CA GLY A 185 9.08 0.71 2.35
C GLY A 185 9.45 0.48 3.82
N ASN A 186 9.64 1.55 4.60
CA ASN A 186 9.88 1.50 6.05
C ASN A 186 8.65 1.91 6.88
N GLY A 187 7.46 1.98 6.28
CA GLY A 187 6.21 2.30 6.99
C GLY A 187 6.06 3.78 7.40
N ILE A 188 6.95 4.67 6.96
CA ILE A 188 6.93 6.11 7.28
C ILE A 188 6.03 6.83 6.26
N LEU A 189 4.73 6.51 6.29
CA LEU A 189 3.80 6.79 5.21
C LEU A 189 3.50 8.28 5.01
N LEU A 190 3.27 9.05 6.09
CA LEU A 190 2.95 10.48 5.97
C LEU A 190 4.12 11.28 5.40
N THR A 191 5.35 11.01 5.86
CA THR A 191 6.57 11.64 5.34
C THR A 191 6.82 11.23 3.88
N SER A 192 6.67 9.94 3.56
CA SER A 192 6.72 9.47 2.18
C SER A 192 5.78 10.25 1.26
N ARG A 193 4.56 10.46 1.74
CA ARG A 193 3.50 11.14 1.01
C ARG A 193 3.83 12.59 0.66
N VAL A 194 4.42 13.37 1.59
CA VAL A 194 4.77 14.77 1.30
C VAL A 194 5.85 14.87 0.22
N TYR A 195 6.88 14.02 0.25
CA TYR A 195 7.91 14.01 -0.78
C TYR A 195 7.40 13.52 -2.13
N ALA A 196 6.56 12.48 -2.16
CA ALA A 196 5.93 12.00 -3.39
C ALA A 196 5.00 13.06 -4.00
N THR A 197 4.19 13.74 -3.16
CA THR A 197 3.30 14.82 -3.61
C THR A 197 4.10 16.02 -4.15
N LEU A 198 5.18 16.42 -3.47
CA LEU A 198 6.07 17.47 -3.94
C LEU A 198 6.58 17.18 -5.35
N ALA A 199 7.11 15.97 -5.58
CA ALA A 199 7.65 15.60 -6.88
C ALA A 199 6.55 15.59 -7.96
N LEU A 200 5.39 14.99 -7.67
CA LEU A 200 4.27 14.87 -8.60
C LEU A 200 3.68 16.23 -9.00
N VAL A 201 3.45 17.12 -8.02
CA VAL A 201 2.88 18.46 -8.27
C VAL A 201 3.85 19.35 -9.02
N SER A 202 5.16 19.20 -8.77
CA SER A 202 6.19 20.05 -9.41
C SER A 202 6.48 19.66 -10.86
N THR A 203 6.33 18.41 -11.28
CA THR A 203 6.72 17.92 -12.62
C THR A 203 5.59 17.28 -13.41
N GLY A 204 4.49 16.89 -12.74
CA GLY A 204 3.38 16.14 -13.34
C GLY A 204 3.63 14.63 -13.40
N TYR A 205 2.59 13.89 -13.81
CA TYR A 205 2.56 12.41 -13.75
C TYR A 205 3.62 11.75 -14.64
N GLU A 206 3.80 12.24 -15.87
CA GLU A 206 4.70 11.61 -16.85
C GLU A 206 6.17 11.65 -16.41
N ASP A 207 6.58 12.76 -15.78
CA ASP A 207 7.95 12.99 -15.34
C ASP A 207 8.22 12.46 -13.92
N SER A 208 7.18 12.16 -13.13
CA SER A 208 7.28 11.67 -11.74
C SER A 208 6.58 10.32 -11.52
N ARG A 209 6.75 9.37 -12.43
CA ARG A 209 6.10 8.04 -12.33
C ARG A 209 6.39 7.30 -11.04
N MET A 210 7.61 7.42 -10.50
CA MET A 210 7.97 6.80 -9.23
C MET A 210 7.14 7.38 -8.08
N ALA A 211 7.07 8.70 -7.97
CA ALA A 211 6.26 9.37 -6.96
C ALA A 211 4.77 9.03 -7.09
N ALA A 212 4.26 9.00 -8.33
CA ALA A 212 2.89 8.59 -8.61
C ALA A 212 2.62 7.14 -8.18
N ASN A 213 3.54 6.22 -8.46
CA ASN A 213 3.42 4.81 -8.05
C ASN A 213 3.45 4.67 -6.52
N VAL A 214 4.30 5.42 -5.80
CA VAL A 214 4.32 5.43 -4.34
C VAL A 214 2.97 5.88 -3.77
N LEU A 215 2.41 6.98 -4.29
CA LEU A 215 1.10 7.46 -3.86
C LEU A 215 0.00 6.45 -4.19
N GLN A 216 0.07 5.81 -5.36
CA GLN A 216 -0.89 4.78 -5.77
C GLN A 216 -0.81 3.55 -4.86
N GLN A 217 0.38 3.11 -4.49
CA GLN A 217 0.57 1.99 -3.55
C GLN A 217 0.00 2.33 -2.18
N ILE A 218 0.38 3.47 -1.58
CA ILE A 218 -0.15 3.88 -0.27
C ILE A 218 -1.67 4.03 -0.31
N ASN A 219 -2.21 4.63 -1.37
CA ASN A 219 -3.64 4.89 -1.50
C ASN A 219 -4.44 3.61 -1.78
N GLY A 220 -3.92 2.75 -2.65
CA GLY A 220 -4.61 1.54 -3.12
C GLY A 220 -4.52 0.36 -2.16
N ASP A 221 -3.59 0.39 -1.20
CA ASP A 221 -3.44 -0.66 -0.21
C ASP A 221 -4.57 -0.57 0.83
N PRO A 222 -5.45 -1.58 0.90
CA PRO A 222 -6.55 -1.61 1.86
C PRO A 222 -6.08 -1.90 3.29
N SER A 223 -4.84 -2.34 3.50
CA SER A 223 -4.25 -2.53 4.83
C SER A 223 -3.71 -1.24 5.43
N VAL A 224 -3.53 -0.19 4.62
CA VAL A 224 -3.14 1.14 5.11
C VAL A 224 -4.36 1.86 5.64
N ASN A 225 -4.30 2.23 6.93
CA ASN A 225 -5.37 2.98 7.59
C ASN A 225 -5.68 4.29 6.86
N GLN A 226 -6.96 4.63 6.70
CA GLN A 226 -7.40 5.83 5.98
C GLN A 226 -6.79 7.12 6.54
N LEU A 227 -6.55 7.19 7.86
CA LEU A 227 -5.92 8.33 8.51
C LEU A 227 -4.47 8.59 8.02
N ALA A 228 -3.78 7.58 7.47
CA ALA A 228 -2.45 7.72 6.85
C ALA A 228 -2.49 8.06 5.36
N LYS A 229 -3.67 8.07 4.75
CA LYS A 229 -3.84 8.33 3.31
C LYS A 229 -3.98 9.81 2.95
N ALA A 230 -3.89 10.70 3.93
CA ALA A 230 -3.80 12.14 3.73
C ALA A 230 -2.93 12.79 4.81
N VAL A 231 -2.24 13.85 4.44
CA VAL A 231 -1.58 14.74 5.40
C VAL A 231 -2.62 15.71 5.95
N PRO A 232 -2.71 15.92 7.27
CA PRO A 232 -3.64 16.88 7.83
C PRO A 232 -3.43 18.28 7.28
N ASN A 233 -4.51 18.96 6.93
CA ASN A 233 -4.47 20.34 6.48
C ASN A 233 -4.03 21.27 7.62
N LEU A 234 -3.51 22.43 7.26
CA LEU A 234 -3.32 23.53 8.21
C LEU A 234 -4.68 24.01 8.69
N ILE A 235 -4.83 24.12 9.99
CA ILE A 235 -6.04 24.71 10.59
C ILE A 235 -5.90 26.22 10.54
N PRO A 236 -6.89 26.96 10.02
CA PRO A 236 -6.83 28.41 9.96
C PRO A 236 -6.78 29.05 11.36
N PRO A 237 -6.06 30.16 11.53
CA PRO A 237 -6.03 30.88 12.80
C PRO A 237 -7.37 31.59 13.05
N PRO A 238 -7.74 31.88 14.32
CA PRO A 238 -8.88 32.75 14.61
C PRO A 238 -8.68 34.14 13.99
N GLU A 239 -9.72 34.67 13.36
CA GLU A 239 -9.64 35.97 12.62
C GLU A 239 -9.10 37.14 13.46
N ASN A 240 -9.36 37.14 14.76
CA ASN A 240 -9.00 38.25 15.66
C ASN A 240 -7.71 37.99 16.48
N ALA A 241 -6.94 36.96 16.14
CA ALA A 241 -5.70 36.69 16.86
C ALA A 241 -4.60 37.71 16.45
N ASP A 242 -3.90 38.25 17.45
CA ASP A 242 -2.81 39.23 17.25
C ASP A 242 -1.56 38.66 16.58
N TRP A 243 -1.54 37.35 16.33
CA TRP A 243 -0.45 36.62 15.73
C TRP A 243 -0.76 36.09 14.32
N VAL A 244 -1.90 36.45 13.70
CA VAL A 244 -2.32 35.96 12.36
C VAL A 244 -1.25 36.24 11.31
N GLU A 245 -0.74 37.47 11.23
CA GLU A 245 0.32 37.82 10.24
C GLU A 245 1.56 36.94 10.37
N ARG A 246 1.99 36.65 11.60
CA ARG A 246 3.15 35.77 11.85
C ARG A 246 2.86 34.32 11.51
N TYR A 247 1.61 33.87 11.68
CA TYR A 247 1.15 32.55 11.24
C TYR A 247 1.18 32.47 9.72
N ASP A 248 0.65 33.45 9.02
CA ASP A 248 0.61 33.48 7.56
C ASP A 248 2.02 33.46 6.96
N GLU A 249 2.97 34.18 7.56
CA GLU A 249 4.38 34.09 7.20
C GLU A 249 4.96 32.68 7.37
N ALA A 250 4.62 31.99 8.46
CA ALA A 250 5.06 30.61 8.71
C ALA A 250 4.44 29.62 7.73
N ALA A 251 3.14 29.77 7.47
CA ALA A 251 2.39 28.96 6.51
C ALA A 251 2.92 29.16 5.07
N LEU A 252 3.24 30.39 4.69
CA LEU A 252 3.86 30.71 3.41
C LEU A 252 5.26 30.08 3.27
N LEU A 253 6.06 30.06 4.32
CA LEU A 253 7.35 29.38 4.31
C LEU A 253 7.17 27.85 4.12
N LEU A 254 6.20 27.27 4.79
CA LEU A 254 5.90 25.84 4.68
C LEU A 254 5.42 25.48 3.26
N SER A 255 4.52 26.27 2.69
CA SER A 255 4.04 26.07 1.30
C SER A 255 5.13 26.24 0.24
N ASN A 256 6.20 26.97 0.56
CA ASN A 256 7.40 27.10 -0.28
C ASN A 256 8.49 26.09 0.08
N ASN A 257 8.17 25.02 0.80
CA ASN A 257 9.07 23.95 1.23
C ASN A 257 10.24 24.42 2.12
N LYS A 258 10.11 25.58 2.79
CA LYS A 258 11.09 26.15 3.72
C LYS A 258 10.80 25.67 5.15
N VAL A 259 10.74 24.31 5.34
CA VAL A 259 10.21 23.65 6.52
C VAL A 259 10.93 24.09 7.81
N ALA A 260 12.27 24.12 7.83
CA ALA A 260 13.04 24.51 9.02
C ALA A 260 12.76 25.96 9.45
N LEU A 261 12.57 26.87 8.49
CA LEU A 261 12.24 28.27 8.76
C LEU A 261 10.79 28.40 9.26
N ALA A 262 9.86 27.66 8.64
CA ALA A 262 8.46 27.60 9.09
C ALA A 262 8.37 27.07 10.52
N GLN A 263 9.05 25.97 10.82
CA GLN A 263 9.12 25.37 12.16
C GLN A 263 9.56 26.39 13.22
N THR A 264 10.67 27.10 12.97
CA THR A 264 11.18 28.12 13.90
C THR A 264 10.14 29.20 14.20
N LYS A 265 9.36 29.62 13.18
CA LYS A 265 8.28 30.60 13.37
C LYS A 265 7.11 30.02 14.15
N PHE A 266 6.63 28.79 13.81
CA PHE A 266 5.58 28.13 14.57
C PHE A 266 5.96 27.86 16.03
N GLU A 267 7.21 27.46 16.32
CA GLU A 267 7.72 27.29 17.68
C GLU A 267 7.73 28.62 18.45
N SER A 268 8.08 29.71 17.78
CA SER A 268 7.99 31.05 18.38
C SER A 268 6.56 31.44 18.73
N LEU A 269 5.59 31.10 17.88
CA LEU A 269 4.17 31.34 18.13
C LEU A 269 3.65 30.44 19.25
N GLN A 270 4.05 29.17 19.31
CA GLN A 270 3.64 28.22 20.34
C GLN A 270 4.02 28.67 21.75
N ARG A 271 5.16 29.39 21.92
CA ARG A 271 5.55 29.93 23.24
C ARG A 271 4.56 30.95 23.76
N SER A 272 3.89 31.70 22.91
CA SER A 272 2.88 32.70 23.28
C SER A 272 1.47 32.14 23.33
N ALA A 273 1.18 31.09 22.56
CA ALA A 273 -0.13 30.46 22.43
C ALA A 273 0.01 28.91 22.32
N PRO A 274 0.27 28.21 23.44
CA PRO A 274 0.78 26.82 23.41
C PRO A 274 -0.24 25.75 22.96
N LEU A 275 -1.54 26.01 23.05
CA LEU A 275 -2.60 25.04 22.68
C LEU A 275 -3.50 25.56 21.57
N GLN A 276 -2.97 26.38 20.67
CA GLN A 276 -3.72 26.85 19.51
C GLN A 276 -3.70 25.82 18.37
N PRO A 277 -4.85 25.30 17.92
CA PRO A 277 -4.92 24.28 16.87
C PRO A 277 -4.18 24.68 15.58
N ALA A 278 -4.31 25.93 15.17
CA ALA A 278 -3.64 26.47 14.00
C ALA A 278 -2.12 26.31 14.07
N ILE A 279 -1.52 26.71 15.18
CA ILE A 279 -0.07 26.64 15.40
C ILE A 279 0.40 25.19 15.49
N LEU A 280 -0.34 24.36 16.21
CA LEU A 280 -0.04 22.93 16.37
C LEU A 280 -0.16 22.18 15.05
N SER A 281 -1.13 22.50 14.19
CA SER A 281 -1.23 21.90 12.85
C SER A 281 -0.04 22.27 11.97
N GLY A 282 0.49 23.48 12.08
CA GLY A 282 1.74 23.90 11.42
C GLY A 282 2.97 23.12 11.90
N LEU A 283 3.11 22.94 13.23
CA LEU A 283 4.18 22.13 13.81
C LEU A 283 4.07 20.65 13.43
N LEU A 284 2.86 20.09 13.41
CA LEU A 284 2.61 18.73 12.95
C LEU A 284 3.09 18.54 11.50
N ASN A 285 2.72 19.46 10.61
CA ASN A 285 3.17 19.40 9.21
C ASN A 285 4.70 19.48 9.11
N CYS A 286 5.37 20.35 9.87
CA CYS A 286 6.84 20.41 9.92
C CYS A 286 7.44 19.08 10.41
N ALA A 287 6.87 18.46 11.45
CA ALA A 287 7.31 17.17 11.97
C ALA A 287 7.09 16.02 10.98
N ILE A 288 5.99 16.06 10.20
CA ILE A 288 5.73 15.10 9.12
C ILE A 288 6.81 15.22 8.02
N TRP A 289 7.14 16.42 7.57
CA TRP A 289 8.21 16.64 6.59
C TRP A 289 9.57 16.10 7.05
N ARG A 290 9.85 16.18 8.34
CA ARG A 290 11.10 15.70 8.95
C ARG A 290 11.13 14.20 9.23
N GLY A 291 9.99 13.53 9.21
CA GLY A 291 9.87 12.14 9.69
C GLY A 291 10.11 12.03 11.20
N ASP A 292 9.90 13.10 11.95
CA ASP A 292 10.08 13.13 13.40
C ASP A 292 8.85 12.58 14.12
N HIS A 293 8.82 11.26 14.29
CA HIS A 293 7.70 10.53 14.89
C HIS A 293 7.39 10.98 16.33
N ALA A 294 8.42 11.31 17.11
CA ALA A 294 8.23 11.74 18.51
C ALA A 294 7.47 13.07 18.56
N THR A 295 7.91 14.06 17.78
CA THR A 295 7.22 15.36 17.67
C THR A 295 5.84 15.23 17.02
N GLN A 296 5.66 14.35 16.04
CA GLN A 296 4.33 14.07 15.46
C GLN A 296 3.38 13.56 16.55
N THR A 297 3.77 12.53 17.30
CA THR A 297 2.96 11.94 18.37
C THR A 297 2.61 12.97 19.44
N GLU A 298 3.60 13.71 19.93
CA GLU A 298 3.40 14.75 20.96
C GLU A 298 2.42 15.83 20.46
N THR A 299 2.59 16.30 19.23
CA THR A 299 1.76 17.35 18.65
C THR A 299 0.33 16.89 18.42
N LEU A 300 0.14 15.65 17.94
CA LEU A 300 -1.18 15.03 17.79
C LEU A 300 -1.91 14.88 19.13
N VAL A 301 -1.21 14.48 20.18
CA VAL A 301 -1.76 14.44 21.55
C VAL A 301 -2.17 15.83 22.01
N LYS A 302 -1.34 16.89 21.78
CA LYS A 302 -1.70 18.28 22.10
C LYS A 302 -2.92 18.75 21.33
N LEU A 303 -3.02 18.45 20.01
CA LEU A 303 -4.21 18.75 19.22
C LEU A 303 -5.47 18.10 19.81
N SER A 304 -5.36 16.85 20.29
CA SER A 304 -6.50 16.19 20.94
C SER A 304 -6.98 16.84 22.24
N GLN A 305 -6.16 17.72 22.84
CA GLN A 305 -6.46 18.46 24.06
C GLN A 305 -7.06 19.85 23.79
N CYS A 306 -7.03 20.34 22.53
CA CYS A 306 -7.57 21.65 22.18
C CYS A 306 -9.08 21.67 22.24
N GLU A 307 -9.65 22.41 23.17
CA GLU A 307 -11.11 22.50 23.37
C GLU A 307 -11.81 23.26 22.23
N GLU A 308 -11.10 24.02 21.45
CA GLU A 308 -11.61 24.72 20.26
C GLU A 308 -11.97 23.77 19.11
N LEU A 309 -11.40 22.55 19.12
CA LEU A 309 -11.73 21.50 18.18
C LEU A 309 -12.95 20.71 18.64
N SER A 310 -13.74 20.24 17.68
CA SER A 310 -14.86 19.34 17.97
C SER A 310 -14.38 18.04 18.63
N PHE A 311 -15.27 17.38 19.36
CA PHE A 311 -14.96 16.09 20.00
C PHE A 311 -14.44 15.05 18.98
N ASP A 312 -15.01 15.02 17.79
CA ASP A 312 -14.62 14.07 16.73
C ASP A 312 -13.20 14.38 16.18
N GLU A 313 -12.88 15.65 15.92
CA GLU A 313 -11.52 16.06 15.49
C GLU A 313 -10.46 15.71 16.55
N ARG A 314 -10.75 15.97 17.81
CA ARG A 314 -9.89 15.61 18.94
C ARG A 314 -9.65 14.10 19.01
N ALA A 315 -10.71 13.30 18.86
CA ALA A 315 -10.62 11.84 18.85
C ALA A 315 -9.80 11.33 17.65
N ARG A 316 -9.93 11.96 16.48
CA ARG A 316 -9.16 11.61 15.27
C ARG A 316 -7.68 11.94 15.40
N PHE A 317 -7.31 13.11 15.92
CA PHE A 317 -5.91 13.43 16.17
C PHE A 317 -5.29 12.46 17.17
N LEU A 318 -6.04 12.06 18.21
CA LEU A 318 -5.58 11.05 19.15
C LEU A 318 -5.47 9.65 18.51
N ALA A 319 -6.36 9.29 17.59
CA ALA A 319 -6.24 8.07 16.78
C ALA A 319 -4.99 8.09 15.89
N MET A 320 -4.73 9.22 15.22
CA MET A 320 -3.53 9.39 14.40
C MET A 320 -2.23 9.26 15.21
N SER A 321 -2.23 9.66 16.49
CA SER A 321 -1.04 9.51 17.34
C SER A 321 -0.63 8.03 17.53
N GLN A 322 -1.59 7.09 17.37
CA GLN A 322 -1.32 5.65 17.50
C GLN A 322 -0.62 5.05 16.26
N MET A 323 -0.50 5.81 15.19
CA MET A 323 0.15 5.39 13.94
C MET A 323 1.29 6.32 13.51
N ALA A 324 1.56 7.38 14.28
CA ALA A 324 2.63 8.33 13.99
C ALA A 324 4.02 7.72 14.14
N SER A 325 4.16 6.64 14.93
CA SER A 325 5.40 5.88 15.07
C SER A 325 5.20 4.43 14.65
N PRO A 326 6.12 3.86 13.85
CA PRO A 326 6.12 2.42 13.54
C PRO A 326 6.16 1.52 14.78
N ASP A 327 6.68 2.04 15.91
CA ASP A 327 6.81 1.32 17.19
C ASP A 327 5.58 1.51 18.09
N SER A 328 4.51 2.16 17.61
CA SER A 328 3.32 2.37 18.43
C SER A 328 2.62 1.04 18.73
N ASP A 329 2.40 0.77 20.01
CA ASP A 329 1.78 -0.46 20.49
C ASP A 329 0.45 -0.24 21.24
N GLY A 330 -0.11 0.97 21.15
CA GLY A 330 -1.33 1.35 21.87
C GLY A 330 -2.55 0.48 21.55
N LEU A 331 -2.64 0.05 20.30
CA LEU A 331 -3.69 -0.84 19.77
C LEU A 331 -3.11 -2.19 19.30
N ALA A 332 -2.04 -2.63 19.91
CA ALA A 332 -1.44 -3.93 19.65
C ALA A 332 -1.69 -4.90 20.80
N VAL A 333 -1.69 -6.18 20.47
CA VAL A 333 -1.83 -7.29 21.41
C VAL A 333 -0.57 -8.12 21.38
N ASP A 334 -0.15 -8.63 22.54
CA ASP A 334 1.03 -9.48 22.65
C ASP A 334 0.87 -10.75 21.82
N HIS A 335 1.90 -11.05 21.05
CA HIS A 335 1.98 -12.20 20.17
C HIS A 335 3.10 -13.12 20.63
N LEU A 336 2.75 -14.33 20.96
CA LEU A 336 3.66 -15.33 21.52
C LEU A 336 4.20 -16.23 20.41
N GLU A 337 5.45 -16.64 20.58
CA GLU A 337 6.07 -17.73 19.84
C GLU A 337 6.49 -18.79 20.88
N LEU A 338 6.02 -20.01 20.74
CA LEU A 338 6.34 -21.12 21.62
C LEU A 338 7.16 -22.14 20.83
N SER A 339 8.22 -22.66 21.42
CA SER A 339 9.06 -23.71 20.80
C SER A 339 9.29 -24.86 21.77
N ALA A 340 9.53 -26.04 21.22
CA ALA A 340 9.87 -27.22 22.01
C ALA A 340 10.77 -28.15 21.20
N ASP A 341 11.89 -28.57 21.79
CA ASP A 341 12.76 -29.59 21.23
C ASP A 341 12.15 -30.97 21.51
N VAL A 342 12.16 -31.81 20.47
CA VAL A 342 11.59 -33.17 20.54
C VAL A 342 12.57 -34.17 19.90
N GLU A 343 12.40 -35.47 20.21
CA GLU A 343 13.26 -36.51 19.63
C GLU A 343 12.91 -36.78 18.14
N SER A 344 11.62 -36.82 17.82
CA SER A 344 11.07 -37.01 16.47
C SER A 344 9.77 -36.21 16.32
N ILE A 345 9.47 -35.80 15.09
CA ILE A 345 8.20 -35.12 14.78
C ILE A 345 7.13 -36.07 14.24
N ASP A 346 7.49 -37.31 13.90
CA ASP A 346 6.60 -38.25 13.16
C ASP A 346 5.34 -38.59 13.95
N GLU A 347 5.45 -38.82 15.27
CA GLU A 347 4.31 -39.13 16.15
C GLU A 347 3.36 -37.93 16.30
N PHE A 348 3.93 -36.72 16.40
CA PHE A 348 3.14 -35.48 16.52
C PHE A 348 2.41 -35.16 15.22
N GLN A 349 3.07 -35.35 14.08
CA GLN A 349 2.46 -35.18 12.77
C GLN A 349 1.27 -36.11 12.59
N MET A 350 1.43 -37.39 12.94
CA MET A 350 0.35 -38.38 12.87
C MET A 350 -0.81 -38.04 13.83
N ALA A 351 -0.50 -37.58 15.04
CA ALA A 351 -1.52 -37.15 16.00
C ALA A 351 -2.31 -35.93 15.52
N MET A 352 -1.64 -34.95 14.89
CA MET A 352 -2.29 -33.76 14.33
C MET A 352 -3.17 -34.13 13.12
N ILE A 353 -2.69 -34.98 12.20
CA ILE A 353 -3.49 -35.46 11.06
C ILE A 353 -4.77 -36.20 11.55
N ALA A 354 -4.68 -36.90 12.66
CA ALA A 354 -5.82 -37.66 13.22
C ALA A 354 -6.81 -36.78 14.03
N ASN A 355 -6.45 -35.54 14.36
CA ASN A 355 -7.28 -34.67 15.18
C ASN A 355 -7.97 -33.58 14.30
N PRO A 356 -9.31 -33.52 14.27
CA PRO A 356 -10.06 -32.57 13.42
C PRO A 356 -9.88 -31.10 13.77
N ARG A 357 -9.15 -30.78 14.86
CA ARG A 357 -8.77 -29.42 15.24
C ARG A 357 -7.49 -28.92 14.57
N PHE A 358 -6.85 -29.77 13.74
CA PHE A 358 -5.61 -29.44 13.06
C PHE A 358 -5.79 -29.62 11.55
N GLU A 359 -5.55 -28.58 10.79
CA GLU A 359 -5.58 -28.62 9.33
C GLU A 359 -4.16 -28.47 8.78
N GLU A 360 -3.72 -29.41 7.94
CA GLU A 360 -2.41 -29.36 7.32
C GLU A 360 -2.31 -28.22 6.30
N LEU A 361 -1.29 -27.38 6.45
CA LEU A 361 -1.02 -26.27 5.55
C LEU A 361 -0.38 -26.77 4.25
N PRO A 362 -0.71 -26.16 3.10
CA PRO A 362 -0.12 -26.53 1.81
C PRO A 362 1.38 -26.19 1.76
N ALA A 363 2.12 -26.91 0.91
CA ALA A 363 3.59 -26.83 0.84
C ALA A 363 4.15 -25.43 0.48
N ASP A 364 3.39 -24.64 -0.28
CA ASP A 364 3.75 -23.25 -0.62
C ASP A 364 3.69 -22.32 0.61
N ALA A 365 2.80 -22.56 1.55
CA ALA A 365 2.77 -21.85 2.82
C ALA A 365 4.03 -22.10 3.67
N LEU A 366 4.68 -23.27 3.52
CA LEU A 366 5.90 -23.61 4.26
C LEU A 366 7.11 -22.78 3.79
N GLU A 367 7.17 -22.44 2.51
CA GLU A 367 8.26 -21.62 1.95
C GLU A 367 8.19 -20.16 2.44
N SER A 368 6.99 -19.65 2.71
CA SER A 368 6.77 -18.27 3.18
C SER A 368 7.31 -18.02 4.60
N VAL A 369 7.47 -19.07 5.40
CA VAL A 369 7.97 -18.99 6.79
C VAL A 369 9.48 -19.19 6.89
N LYS A 370 10.13 -19.57 5.78
CA LYS A 370 11.57 -19.79 5.73
C LYS A 370 12.32 -18.48 5.92
N ARG A 371 12.99 -18.32 7.05
CA ARG A 371 13.95 -17.21 7.26
C ARG A 371 15.23 -17.49 6.48
N GLU A 372 15.89 -16.43 6.02
CA GLU A 372 17.18 -16.55 5.29
C GLU A 372 18.23 -17.25 6.19
N GLY A 373 18.69 -18.42 5.76
CA GLY A 373 19.62 -19.26 6.55
C GLY A 373 18.97 -20.31 7.45
N ASP A 374 17.64 -20.38 7.53
CA ASP A 374 16.92 -21.38 8.31
C ASP A 374 16.46 -22.57 7.43
N VAL A 375 16.25 -23.71 8.09
CA VAL A 375 15.70 -24.92 7.47
C VAL A 375 14.20 -24.75 7.27
N ALA A 376 13.69 -25.19 6.13
CA ALA A 376 12.24 -25.20 5.91
C ALA A 376 11.56 -26.23 6.86
N PRO A 377 10.38 -25.90 7.41
CA PRO A 377 9.61 -26.89 8.16
C PRO A 377 9.22 -28.06 7.25
N ARG A 378 9.15 -29.27 7.80
CA ARG A 378 8.72 -30.48 7.08
C ARG A 378 7.21 -30.48 6.83
N SER A 379 6.45 -30.02 7.80
CA SER A 379 4.99 -29.83 7.74
C SER A 379 4.55 -28.72 8.69
N ALA A 380 3.35 -28.19 8.46
CA ALA A 380 2.73 -27.24 9.37
C ALA A 380 1.21 -27.46 9.41
N PHE A 381 0.60 -27.08 10.52
CA PHE A 381 -0.83 -27.22 10.74
C PHE A 381 -1.40 -25.92 11.30
N GLN A 382 -2.58 -25.54 10.83
CA GLN A 382 -3.40 -24.55 11.53
C GLN A 382 -4.06 -25.23 12.75
N ILE A 383 -4.07 -24.53 13.88
CA ILE A 383 -4.78 -24.93 15.10
C ILE A 383 -6.12 -24.22 15.08
N LEU A 384 -7.23 -24.95 15.05
CA LEU A 384 -8.58 -24.44 14.87
C LEU A 384 -9.36 -24.37 16.20
N ASP A 385 -10.29 -23.41 16.30
CA ASP A 385 -11.16 -23.25 17.47
C ASP A 385 -12.34 -24.23 17.51
N SER A 386 -12.64 -24.87 16.39
CA SER A 386 -13.67 -25.90 16.24
C SER A 386 -13.17 -27.00 15.29
N ASP A 387 -13.86 -28.13 15.26
CA ASP A 387 -13.50 -29.26 14.40
C ASP A 387 -13.71 -28.91 12.93
N VAL A 388 -12.87 -29.43 12.04
CA VAL A 388 -13.10 -29.39 10.59
C VAL A 388 -14.43 -30.04 10.28
N LEU A 389 -15.27 -29.42 9.48
CA LEU A 389 -16.60 -29.90 9.14
C LEU A 389 -16.55 -31.23 8.41
N GLY A 390 -17.40 -32.18 8.85
CA GLY A 390 -17.61 -33.47 8.20
C GLY A 390 -18.37 -33.33 6.87
N GLU A 391 -18.23 -34.34 5.99
CA GLU A 391 -19.02 -34.39 4.73
C GLU A 391 -20.53 -34.30 5.01
N GLY A 392 -21.20 -33.35 4.40
CA GLY A 392 -22.66 -33.15 4.49
C GLY A 392 -23.12 -32.34 5.72
N GLU A 393 -22.23 -31.86 6.56
CA GLU A 393 -22.59 -30.94 7.64
C GLU A 393 -22.88 -29.55 7.05
N LYS A 394 -24.00 -28.96 7.50
CA LYS A 394 -24.38 -27.60 7.07
C LYS A 394 -23.47 -26.59 7.72
N LEU A 395 -22.87 -25.73 6.90
CA LEU A 395 -22.05 -24.60 7.32
C LEU A 395 -22.90 -23.53 8.02
N THR A 396 -22.45 -23.06 9.19
CA THR A 396 -23.07 -21.97 9.96
C THR A 396 -21.98 -21.11 10.61
N ALA A 397 -22.32 -19.90 11.04
CA ALA A 397 -21.39 -19.00 11.74
C ALA A 397 -20.88 -19.59 13.09
N ASP A 398 -21.65 -20.51 13.69
CA ASP A 398 -21.27 -21.13 14.97
C ASP A 398 -20.31 -22.30 14.83
N ASN A 399 -20.32 -23.01 13.67
CA ASN A 399 -19.51 -24.20 13.46
C ASN A 399 -18.37 -24.02 12.44
N ILE A 400 -18.27 -22.86 11.79
CA ILE A 400 -17.16 -22.56 10.87
C ILE A 400 -15.84 -22.47 11.63
N PRO A 401 -14.82 -23.29 11.29
CA PRO A 401 -13.57 -23.30 12.02
C PRO A 401 -12.75 -22.03 11.78
N VAL A 402 -12.17 -21.48 12.87
CA VAL A 402 -11.30 -20.31 12.83
C VAL A 402 -9.93 -20.65 13.40
N ALA A 403 -8.87 -20.29 12.69
CA ALA A 403 -7.51 -20.51 13.13
C ALA A 403 -7.17 -19.66 14.37
N LEU A 404 -6.56 -20.30 15.36
CA LEU A 404 -6.05 -19.70 16.59
C LEU A 404 -4.55 -19.36 16.47
N ALA A 405 -3.78 -20.26 15.84
CA ALA A 405 -2.34 -20.19 15.63
C ALA A 405 -1.93 -21.22 14.58
N ALA A 406 -0.65 -21.23 14.21
CA ALA A 406 -0.08 -22.28 13.39
C ALA A 406 1.07 -22.99 14.13
N VAL A 407 1.17 -24.32 13.97
CA VAL A 407 2.29 -25.11 14.49
C VAL A 407 3.12 -25.67 13.34
N PHE A 408 4.44 -25.45 13.41
CA PHE A 408 5.43 -25.86 12.42
C PHE A 408 6.28 -26.99 12.97
N LEU A 409 6.51 -28.01 12.18
CA LEU A 409 7.26 -29.22 12.54
C LEU A 409 8.58 -29.23 11.77
N PHE A 410 9.71 -29.10 12.49
CA PHE A 410 11.05 -29.15 11.94
C PHE A 410 11.69 -30.50 12.22
N GLY A 411 12.13 -31.20 11.17
CA GLY A 411 12.82 -32.47 11.29
C GLY A 411 14.18 -32.34 11.95
N ARG A 412 14.71 -33.48 12.45
CA ARG A 412 16.06 -33.57 13.01
C ARG A 412 17.12 -33.37 11.91
N GLU A 413 18.17 -32.61 12.22
CA GLU A 413 19.36 -32.47 11.41
C GLU A 413 20.62 -32.94 12.15
N THR A 414 21.79 -32.90 11.48
CA THR A 414 23.04 -33.43 12.03
C THR A 414 23.48 -32.67 13.29
N ASP A 415 23.17 -31.39 13.40
CA ASP A 415 23.58 -30.48 14.47
C ASP A 415 22.40 -29.84 15.22
N ARG A 416 21.16 -30.27 14.91
CA ARG A 416 19.94 -29.68 15.49
C ARG A 416 18.90 -30.77 15.83
N SER A 417 18.31 -30.69 16.99
CA SER A 417 17.18 -31.53 17.40
C SER A 417 15.94 -31.26 16.52
N ALA A 418 15.05 -32.23 16.43
CA ALA A 418 13.73 -32.00 15.89
C ALA A 418 12.98 -31.02 16.81
N ARG A 419 12.11 -30.20 16.23
CA ARG A 419 11.47 -29.07 16.94
C ARG A 419 10.03 -28.86 16.51
N LEU A 420 9.17 -28.55 17.47
CA LEU A 420 7.85 -27.98 17.25
C LEU A 420 7.91 -26.47 17.52
N GLN A 421 7.22 -25.67 16.72
CA GLN A 421 7.18 -24.22 16.91
C GLN A 421 5.76 -23.71 16.63
N ILE A 422 5.15 -23.02 17.61
CA ILE A 422 3.85 -22.37 17.45
C ILE A 422 4.10 -20.90 17.16
N ILE A 423 3.55 -20.40 16.08
CA ILE A 423 3.67 -19.01 15.60
C ILE A 423 2.28 -18.45 15.39
N GLY A 424 2.13 -17.13 15.49
CA GLY A 424 0.87 -16.45 15.27
C GLY A 424 -0.10 -16.55 16.44
N LEU A 425 0.39 -16.83 17.65
CA LEU A 425 -0.42 -17.03 18.84
C LEU A 425 -0.67 -15.72 19.60
N PRO A 426 -1.88 -15.12 19.55
CA PRO A 426 -2.21 -14.00 20.43
C PRO A 426 -2.16 -14.45 21.90
N ALA A 427 -1.59 -13.64 22.79
CA ALA A 427 -1.47 -13.96 24.21
C ALA A 427 -2.82 -14.30 24.85
N THR A 428 -3.91 -13.69 24.39
CA THR A 428 -5.29 -13.95 24.84
C THR A 428 -5.81 -15.34 24.48
N LYS A 429 -5.19 -16.04 23.52
CA LYS A 429 -5.58 -17.39 23.04
C LYS A 429 -4.66 -18.50 23.57
N ARG A 430 -3.63 -18.14 24.34
CA ARG A 430 -2.63 -19.09 24.85
C ARG A 430 -3.22 -20.30 25.53
N ALA A 431 -4.09 -20.09 26.52
CA ALA A 431 -4.67 -21.20 27.31
C ALA A 431 -5.47 -22.20 26.42
N GLN A 432 -6.20 -21.69 25.44
CA GLN A 432 -6.96 -22.51 24.49
C GLN A 432 -6.04 -23.34 23.59
N VAL A 433 -4.95 -22.76 23.11
CA VAL A 433 -3.98 -23.47 22.26
C VAL A 433 -3.19 -24.49 23.06
N GLU A 434 -2.76 -24.18 24.28
CA GLU A 434 -2.06 -25.13 25.17
C GLU A 434 -2.96 -26.35 25.50
N GLU A 435 -4.25 -26.15 25.74
CA GLU A 435 -5.20 -27.25 25.96
C GLU A 435 -5.31 -28.18 24.72
N LEU A 436 -5.38 -27.60 23.52
CA LEU A 436 -5.41 -28.35 22.27
C LEU A 436 -4.09 -29.09 22.02
N MET A 437 -2.97 -28.43 22.25
CA MET A 437 -1.65 -29.07 22.12
C MET A 437 -1.43 -30.22 23.10
N GLN A 438 -2.00 -30.16 24.30
CA GLN A 438 -1.95 -31.27 25.24
C GLN A 438 -2.61 -32.57 24.73
N GLN A 439 -3.56 -32.47 23.78
CA GLN A 439 -4.20 -33.63 23.18
C GLN A 439 -3.29 -34.36 22.18
N VAL A 440 -2.43 -33.62 21.46
CA VAL A 440 -1.56 -34.14 20.38
C VAL A 440 -0.09 -34.22 20.80
N ALA A 441 0.30 -33.47 21.83
CA ALA A 441 1.67 -33.40 22.35
C ALA A 441 1.70 -33.31 23.90
N PRO A 442 1.19 -34.32 24.63
CA PRO A 442 0.92 -34.21 26.07
C PRO A 442 2.16 -34.09 26.96
N ASN A 443 3.35 -34.43 26.47
CA ASN A 443 4.58 -34.46 27.27
C ASN A 443 5.62 -33.42 26.77
N VAL A 444 5.17 -32.45 26.03
CA VAL A 444 6.04 -31.41 25.43
C VAL A 444 6.14 -30.21 26.38
N GLU A 445 7.38 -29.86 26.74
CA GLU A 445 7.67 -28.64 27.50
C GLU A 445 7.88 -27.47 26.53
N TRP A 446 6.95 -26.52 26.54
CA TRP A 446 6.98 -25.34 25.69
C TRP A 446 7.84 -24.25 26.31
N VAL A 447 8.79 -23.72 25.52
CA VAL A 447 9.61 -22.55 25.86
C VAL A 447 9.09 -21.37 25.06
N GLU A 448 8.81 -20.29 25.76
CA GLU A 448 8.39 -19.01 25.17
C GLU A 448 9.62 -18.25 24.66
N ALA A 449 9.52 -17.61 23.50
CA ALA A 449 10.56 -16.74 22.97
C ALA A 449 10.78 -15.54 23.92
N GLU A 450 12.03 -15.09 24.08
CA GLU A 450 12.38 -13.97 24.94
C GLU A 450 11.75 -12.65 24.46
N GLU A 451 11.60 -12.48 23.15
CA GLU A 451 10.99 -11.30 22.55
C GLU A 451 9.51 -11.57 22.25
N ILE A 452 8.65 -10.83 22.94
CA ILE A 452 7.21 -10.84 22.68
C ILE A 452 6.92 -9.92 21.49
N GLY A 453 6.43 -10.51 20.40
CA GLY A 453 5.96 -9.75 19.23
C GLY A 453 4.66 -9.00 19.54
N LYS A 454 4.27 -8.12 18.65
CA LYS A 454 3.02 -7.36 18.72
C LYS A 454 2.21 -7.58 17.45
N LEU A 455 0.91 -7.83 17.58
CA LEU A 455 -0.03 -7.89 16.47
C LEU A 455 -1.07 -6.78 16.60
N PRO A 456 -1.42 -6.08 15.52
CA PRO A 456 -2.52 -5.14 15.53
C PRO A 456 -3.82 -5.79 16.00
N LEU A 457 -4.58 -5.11 16.86
CA LEU A 457 -5.88 -5.59 17.33
C LEU A 457 -6.83 -5.92 16.17
N THR A 458 -6.81 -5.12 15.11
CA THR A 458 -7.64 -5.30 13.91
C THR A 458 -7.31 -6.58 13.14
N MET A 459 -6.03 -6.98 13.14
CA MET A 459 -5.60 -8.24 12.55
C MET A 459 -6.12 -9.44 13.36
N ILE A 460 -6.06 -9.36 14.70
CA ILE A 460 -6.57 -10.42 15.59
C ILE A 460 -8.10 -10.53 15.52
N ALA A 461 -8.78 -9.40 15.33
CA ALA A 461 -10.23 -9.37 15.21
C ALA A 461 -10.74 -9.97 13.90
N THR A 462 -9.90 -10.05 12.86
CA THR A 462 -10.28 -10.61 11.56
C THR A 462 -10.17 -12.14 11.62
N PRO A 463 -11.30 -12.89 11.55
CA PRO A 463 -11.27 -14.36 11.61
C PRO A 463 -10.50 -14.94 10.42
N GLN A 464 -9.53 -15.80 10.68
CA GLN A 464 -8.83 -16.60 9.68
C GLN A 464 -9.56 -17.94 9.58
N ILE A 465 -10.31 -18.14 8.50
CA ILE A 465 -11.15 -19.34 8.32
C ILE A 465 -10.29 -20.46 7.76
N GLY A 466 -10.34 -21.64 8.37
CA GLY A 466 -9.65 -22.85 7.96
C GLY A 466 -10.59 -24.04 7.83
N GLY A 467 -10.10 -25.15 7.30
CA GLY A 467 -10.81 -26.44 7.30
C GLY A 467 -12.06 -26.51 6.43
N ILE A 468 -12.24 -25.63 5.45
CA ILE A 468 -13.45 -25.58 4.63
C ILE A 468 -13.14 -25.80 3.16
N ARG A 469 -13.92 -26.69 2.54
CA ARG A 469 -14.00 -26.86 1.10
C ARG A 469 -15.44 -26.55 0.66
N PRO A 470 -15.75 -25.28 0.34
CA PRO A 470 -17.13 -24.90 0.01
C PRO A 470 -17.55 -25.55 -1.30
N GLU A 471 -18.70 -26.18 -1.29
CA GLU A 471 -19.38 -26.63 -2.52
C GLU A 471 -20.05 -25.44 -3.23
N ASN A 472 -20.42 -24.39 -2.47
CA ASN A 472 -21.09 -23.20 -2.96
C ASN A 472 -20.47 -21.94 -2.33
N GLN A 473 -19.86 -21.07 -3.13
CA GLN A 473 -19.25 -19.83 -2.70
C GLN A 473 -20.24 -18.88 -2.04
N SER A 474 -21.46 -18.80 -2.56
CA SER A 474 -22.50 -17.91 -2.02
C SER A 474 -22.92 -18.29 -0.60
N GLU A 475 -23.01 -19.60 -0.30
CA GLU A 475 -23.31 -20.09 1.05
C GLU A 475 -22.17 -19.73 2.02
N LEU A 476 -20.93 -19.90 1.58
CA LEU A 476 -19.76 -19.50 2.37
C LEU A 476 -19.76 -17.99 2.62
N ASP A 477 -19.98 -17.15 1.61
CA ASP A 477 -19.99 -15.69 1.75
C ASP A 477 -21.03 -15.23 2.78
N ALA A 478 -22.23 -15.83 2.78
CA ALA A 478 -23.29 -15.50 3.74
C ALA A 478 -22.90 -15.89 5.19
N VAL A 479 -22.33 -17.08 5.37
CA VAL A 479 -21.88 -17.54 6.68
C VAL A 479 -20.69 -16.71 7.20
N VAL A 480 -19.73 -16.40 6.33
CA VAL A 480 -18.59 -15.54 6.67
C VAL A 480 -19.03 -14.14 7.09
N LYS A 481 -20.00 -13.57 6.39
CA LYS A 481 -20.58 -12.26 6.77
C LYS A 481 -21.21 -12.31 8.15
N GLU A 482 -21.98 -13.36 8.46
CA GLU A 482 -22.58 -13.55 9.77
C GLU A 482 -21.50 -13.72 10.85
N LEU A 483 -20.48 -14.55 10.61
CA LEU A 483 -19.33 -14.76 11.50
C LEU A 483 -18.62 -13.43 11.81
N ILE A 484 -18.29 -12.66 10.77
CA ILE A 484 -17.64 -11.34 10.93
C ILE A 484 -18.52 -10.42 11.77
N SER A 485 -19.81 -10.37 11.46
CA SER A 485 -20.74 -9.49 12.18
C SER A 485 -20.87 -9.85 13.67
N GLN A 486 -20.64 -11.09 14.06
CA GLN A 486 -20.66 -11.52 15.45
C GLN A 486 -19.31 -11.37 16.14
N ARG A 487 -18.24 -11.94 15.57
CA ARG A 487 -16.93 -12.07 16.23
C ARG A 487 -16.08 -10.81 16.19
N VAL A 488 -16.14 -10.03 15.12
CA VAL A 488 -15.29 -8.83 15.00
C VAL A 488 -15.63 -7.79 16.09
N PRO A 489 -16.89 -7.37 16.28
CA PRO A 489 -17.22 -6.42 17.35
C PRO A 489 -16.93 -6.98 18.75
N GLU A 490 -17.15 -8.27 18.97
CA GLU A 490 -16.84 -8.93 20.24
C GLU A 490 -15.35 -8.86 20.54
N THR A 491 -14.49 -9.31 19.61
CA THR A 491 -13.03 -9.30 19.79
C THR A 491 -12.51 -7.88 20.00
N LEU A 492 -12.93 -6.92 19.17
CA LEU A 492 -12.52 -5.52 19.27
C LEU A 492 -12.95 -4.88 20.61
N SER A 493 -14.10 -5.29 21.15
CA SER A 493 -14.63 -4.68 22.37
C SER A 493 -14.19 -5.36 23.66
N THR A 494 -13.77 -6.64 23.62
CA THR A 494 -13.40 -7.41 24.82
C THR A 494 -11.88 -7.58 24.99
N THR A 495 -11.08 -7.32 23.95
CA THR A 495 -9.63 -7.44 24.06
C THR A 495 -9.02 -6.22 24.77
N PRO A 496 -8.23 -6.41 25.84
CA PRO A 496 -7.53 -5.34 26.51
C PRO A 496 -6.47 -4.71 25.63
N VAL A 497 -6.35 -3.36 25.65
CA VAL A 497 -5.35 -2.61 24.87
C VAL A 497 -4.63 -1.58 25.71
N LYS A 498 -3.36 -1.35 25.41
CA LYS A 498 -2.51 -0.41 26.15
C LYS A 498 -3.03 1.03 26.09
N MET A 499 -3.59 1.43 24.97
CA MET A 499 -4.21 2.75 24.77
C MET A 499 -5.30 3.06 25.80
N LEU A 500 -6.06 2.05 26.24
CA LEU A 500 -7.09 2.19 27.28
C LEU A 500 -6.56 1.90 28.68
N GLY A 501 -5.25 1.77 28.88
CA GLY A 501 -4.61 1.46 30.16
C GLY A 501 -4.70 -0.01 30.54
N GLY A 502 -4.65 -0.91 29.56
CA GLY A 502 -4.66 -2.38 29.75
C GLY A 502 -6.04 -2.96 30.03
N VAL A 503 -7.12 -2.21 29.75
CA VAL A 503 -8.51 -2.70 29.80
C VAL A 503 -9.14 -2.72 28.42
N SER A 504 -10.22 -3.45 28.26
CA SER A 504 -10.98 -3.52 27.02
C SER A 504 -11.89 -2.31 26.82
N LEU A 505 -12.39 -2.11 25.59
CA LEU A 505 -13.36 -1.06 25.27
C LEU A 505 -14.63 -1.18 26.14
N LYS A 506 -15.10 -2.41 26.31
CA LYS A 506 -16.30 -2.72 27.10
C LYS A 506 -16.12 -2.40 28.59
N GLU A 507 -14.97 -2.76 29.17
CA GLU A 507 -14.64 -2.44 30.56
C GLU A 507 -14.44 -0.93 30.78
N ALA A 508 -13.83 -0.24 29.80
CA ALA A 508 -13.62 1.19 29.85
C ALA A 508 -14.92 2.02 29.65
N ALA A 509 -16.03 1.41 29.22
CA ALA A 509 -17.25 2.12 28.82
C ALA A 509 -17.89 2.96 29.95
N SER A 510 -17.70 2.58 31.22
CA SER A 510 -18.19 3.29 32.40
C SER A 510 -17.26 4.39 32.91
N ASP A 511 -16.03 4.47 32.40
CA ASP A 511 -15.03 5.44 32.85
C ASP A 511 -15.10 6.72 31.98
N GLU A 512 -15.75 7.76 32.50
CA GLU A 512 -15.90 9.03 31.78
C GLU A 512 -14.57 9.69 31.41
N SER A 513 -13.52 9.48 32.23
CA SER A 513 -12.19 10.04 31.96
C SER A 513 -11.54 9.47 30.69
N LYS A 514 -11.97 8.29 30.25
CA LYS A 514 -11.48 7.60 29.05
C LYS A 514 -12.38 7.81 27.82
N THR A 515 -13.38 8.69 27.86
CA THR A 515 -14.33 8.88 26.75
C THR A 515 -13.62 9.25 25.44
N LEU A 516 -12.65 10.17 25.49
CA LEU A 516 -11.86 10.56 24.31
C LEU A 516 -10.97 9.42 23.81
N LEU A 517 -10.36 8.64 24.72
CA LEU A 517 -9.53 7.47 24.35
C LEU A 517 -10.37 6.38 23.66
N ARG A 518 -11.55 6.09 24.19
CA ARG A 518 -12.50 5.14 23.56
C ARG A 518 -12.92 5.60 22.18
N ALA A 519 -13.25 6.89 22.05
CA ALA A 519 -13.59 7.47 20.76
C ALA A 519 -12.41 7.37 19.78
N ALA A 520 -11.20 7.69 20.22
CA ALA A 520 -9.99 7.60 19.38
C ALA A 520 -9.70 6.16 18.92
N MET A 521 -9.88 5.16 19.79
CA MET A 521 -9.80 3.74 19.40
C MET A 521 -10.79 3.41 18.27
N ILE A 522 -12.04 3.87 18.41
CA ILE A 522 -13.07 3.61 17.39
C ILE A 522 -12.76 4.36 16.08
N ARG A 523 -12.22 5.58 16.14
CA ARG A 523 -11.79 6.34 14.95
C ARG A 523 -10.60 5.68 14.24
N TYR A 524 -9.69 5.06 14.99
CA TYR A 524 -8.63 4.25 14.40
C TYR A 524 -9.21 3.04 13.65
N ILE A 525 -10.13 2.29 14.29
CA ILE A 525 -10.79 1.12 13.68
C ILE A 525 -11.61 1.53 12.45
N GLU A 526 -12.27 2.68 12.48
CA GLU A 526 -13.01 3.23 11.33
C GLU A 526 -12.09 3.44 10.11
N GLY A 527 -10.83 3.81 10.34
CA GLY A 527 -9.84 3.95 9.28
C GLY A 527 -9.38 2.63 8.64
N GLU A 528 -9.73 1.47 9.22
CA GLU A 528 -9.39 0.14 8.72
C GLU A 528 -10.44 -0.34 7.70
N ASP A 529 -10.28 0.06 6.43
CA ASP A 529 -11.25 -0.21 5.36
C ASP A 529 -11.60 -1.70 5.24
N ASN A 530 -10.60 -2.58 5.41
CA ASN A 530 -10.80 -4.04 5.37
C ASN A 530 -11.84 -4.57 6.37
N LEU A 531 -11.97 -3.94 7.52
CA LEU A 531 -12.96 -4.34 8.55
C LEU A 531 -14.32 -3.67 8.28
N VAL A 532 -14.30 -2.35 8.07
CA VAL A 532 -15.52 -1.54 7.95
C VAL A 532 -16.29 -1.86 6.66
N ALA A 533 -15.57 -2.20 5.57
CA ALA A 533 -16.20 -2.61 4.33
C ALA A 533 -17.02 -3.91 4.46
N ARG A 534 -16.65 -4.79 5.39
CA ARG A 534 -17.32 -6.08 5.62
C ARG A 534 -18.56 -5.99 6.53
N ASP A 535 -18.63 -4.95 7.37
CA ASP A 535 -19.76 -4.72 8.29
C ASP A 535 -20.04 -3.24 8.47
N GLU A 536 -21.04 -2.74 7.76
CA GLU A 536 -21.44 -1.32 7.77
C GLU A 536 -21.88 -0.80 9.14
N ASN A 537 -22.34 -1.70 10.01
CA ASN A 537 -22.82 -1.36 11.33
C ASN A 537 -21.74 -1.48 12.42
N LEU A 538 -20.54 -1.96 12.08
CA LEU A 538 -19.46 -2.19 13.03
C LEU A 538 -19.19 -0.96 13.90
N ILE A 539 -18.96 0.20 13.28
CA ILE A 539 -18.60 1.43 13.98
C ILE A 539 -19.75 1.89 14.90
N ASN A 540 -21.00 1.84 14.44
CA ASN A 540 -22.15 2.19 15.28
C ASN A 540 -22.26 1.29 16.52
N ARG A 541 -22.06 -0.02 16.35
CA ARG A 541 -22.06 -0.99 17.45
C ARG A 541 -20.91 -0.73 18.44
N LEU A 542 -19.71 -0.44 17.94
CA LEU A 542 -18.57 -0.10 18.80
C LEU A 542 -18.81 1.20 19.57
N CYS A 543 -19.45 2.21 18.96
CA CYS A 543 -19.87 3.43 19.64
C CYS A 543 -20.87 3.14 20.77
N GLU A 544 -21.84 2.27 20.54
CA GLU A 544 -22.82 1.86 21.55
C GLU A 544 -22.14 1.07 22.70
N ILE A 545 -21.31 0.08 22.40
CA ILE A 545 -20.55 -0.70 23.39
C ILE A 545 -19.60 0.19 24.18
N GLY A 546 -18.88 1.08 23.50
CA GLY A 546 -17.92 1.99 24.12
C GLY A 546 -18.55 3.20 24.82
N ASN A 547 -19.88 3.37 24.75
CA ASN A 547 -20.58 4.53 25.27
C ASN A 547 -19.96 5.87 24.82
N VAL A 548 -19.78 6.03 23.51
CA VAL A 548 -19.27 7.26 22.88
C VAL A 548 -20.27 7.80 21.86
N PRO A 549 -20.25 9.11 21.57
CA PRO A 549 -21.13 9.71 20.56
C PRO A 549 -20.95 9.03 19.18
N LYS A 550 -22.06 8.79 18.48
CA LYS A 550 -22.03 8.33 17.09
C LYS A 550 -21.41 9.40 16.20
N ILE A 551 -20.85 8.95 15.08
CA ILE A 551 -20.23 9.84 14.11
C ILE A 551 -21.31 10.64 13.39
N GLU A 552 -21.20 11.95 13.45
CA GLU A 552 -22.01 12.86 12.66
C GLU A 552 -21.38 13.11 11.30
N ARG A 553 -22.17 12.94 10.24
CA ARG A 553 -21.76 13.26 8.87
C ARG A 553 -22.32 14.61 8.47
N LYS A 554 -21.51 15.41 7.77
CA LYS A 554 -21.90 16.76 7.33
C LYS A 554 -22.34 16.71 5.88
N LYS A 555 -23.43 17.38 5.57
CA LYS A 555 -23.79 17.75 4.20
C LYS A 555 -22.86 18.87 3.75
N ILE A 556 -22.34 18.75 2.55
CA ILE A 556 -21.37 19.68 1.99
C ILE A 556 -21.77 20.09 0.57
N THR A 557 -21.24 21.21 0.11
CA THR A 557 -21.34 21.66 -1.28
C THR A 557 -20.21 21.08 -2.13
N GLY A 558 -20.33 21.17 -3.46
CA GLY A 558 -19.29 20.73 -4.38
C GLY A 558 -17.95 21.43 -4.19
N ASP A 559 -17.99 22.74 -3.93
CA ASP A 559 -16.78 23.56 -3.72
C ASP A 559 -16.02 23.11 -2.44
N GLU A 560 -16.75 22.78 -1.37
CA GLU A 560 -16.15 22.27 -0.12
C GLU A 560 -15.52 20.89 -0.32
N LEU A 561 -16.04 20.09 -1.24
CA LEU A 561 -15.57 18.72 -1.47
C LEU A 561 -14.10 18.66 -1.91
N GLU A 562 -13.62 19.65 -2.68
CA GLU A 562 -12.23 19.70 -3.14
C GLU A 562 -11.23 19.92 -2.00
N GLU A 563 -11.65 20.67 -0.97
CA GLU A 563 -10.81 21.04 0.17
C GLU A 563 -10.71 19.95 1.25
N ILE A 564 -11.63 18.96 1.24
CA ILE A 564 -11.65 17.90 2.26
C ILE A 564 -10.50 16.92 2.04
N PRO A 565 -9.62 16.66 3.03
CA PRO A 565 -8.60 15.63 2.93
C PRO A 565 -9.18 14.23 2.69
N GLY A 566 -8.41 13.37 2.03
CA GLY A 566 -8.82 11.97 1.78
C GLY A 566 -9.20 11.22 3.07
N SER A 567 -8.46 11.47 4.17
CA SER A 567 -8.73 10.91 5.50
C SER A 567 -10.08 11.32 6.10
N ASP A 568 -10.74 12.35 5.57
CA ASP A 568 -11.95 12.96 6.12
C ASP A 568 -13.20 12.68 5.27
N LEU A 569 -13.04 11.97 4.15
CA LEU A 569 -14.15 11.69 3.23
C LEU A 569 -15.31 10.94 3.91
N ASP A 570 -15.03 10.09 4.89
CA ASP A 570 -16.09 9.37 5.62
C ASP A 570 -16.99 10.27 6.49
N ARG A 571 -16.60 11.54 6.68
CA ARG A 571 -17.39 12.57 7.37
C ARG A 571 -18.46 13.23 6.48
N ILE A 572 -18.49 12.87 5.19
CA ILE A 572 -19.41 13.44 4.23
C ILE A 572 -20.74 12.66 4.23
N ASP A 573 -21.85 13.38 4.26
CA ASP A 573 -23.16 12.90 3.82
C ASP A 573 -23.33 13.31 2.35
N PRO A 574 -23.29 12.36 1.39
CA PRO A 574 -23.32 12.68 -0.03
C PRO A 574 -24.73 12.96 -0.58
N SER A 575 -25.78 12.92 0.26
CA SER A 575 -27.20 12.92 -0.16
C SER A 575 -27.65 14.20 -0.90
N GLU A 576 -26.93 15.31 -0.76
CA GLU A 576 -27.25 16.60 -1.41
C GLU A 576 -26.26 16.98 -2.52
N LEU A 577 -25.27 16.14 -2.82
CA LEU A 577 -24.34 16.38 -3.91
C LEU A 577 -25.00 16.11 -5.27
N ASP A 578 -24.68 16.95 -6.25
CA ASP A 578 -25.08 16.74 -7.64
C ASP A 578 -24.35 15.55 -8.29
N PRO A 579 -24.79 15.05 -9.46
CA PRO A 579 -24.18 13.89 -10.10
C PRO A 579 -22.69 14.07 -10.42
N GLU A 580 -22.21 15.27 -10.78
CA GLU A 580 -20.80 15.53 -11.08
C GLU A 580 -19.95 15.37 -9.83
N ASN A 581 -20.36 15.94 -8.71
CA ASN A 581 -19.69 15.84 -7.43
C ASN A 581 -19.76 14.43 -6.84
N LEU A 582 -20.85 13.69 -7.07
CA LEU A 582 -20.96 12.29 -6.67
C LEU A 582 -19.95 11.41 -7.44
N ILE A 583 -19.81 11.60 -8.77
CA ILE A 583 -18.80 10.91 -9.58
C ILE A 583 -17.39 11.20 -9.05
N TYR A 584 -17.09 12.48 -8.82
CA TYR A 584 -15.79 12.90 -8.28
C TYR A 584 -15.50 12.26 -6.92
N LEU A 585 -16.50 12.21 -6.03
CA LEU A 585 -16.38 11.56 -4.72
C LEU A 585 -16.13 10.04 -4.84
N ILE A 586 -16.85 9.36 -5.74
CA ILE A 586 -16.63 7.93 -6.02
C ILE A 586 -15.20 7.68 -6.53
N GLN A 587 -14.72 8.51 -7.46
CA GLN A 587 -13.36 8.40 -8.00
C GLN A 587 -12.30 8.62 -6.92
N ARG A 588 -12.47 9.64 -6.06
CA ARG A 588 -11.58 9.86 -4.91
C ARG A 588 -11.58 8.69 -3.95
N ALA A 589 -12.78 8.19 -3.61
CA ALA A 589 -12.93 7.02 -2.75
C ALA A 589 -12.24 5.77 -3.33
N GLN A 590 -12.36 5.57 -4.65
CA GLN A 590 -11.67 4.47 -5.35
C GLN A 590 -10.15 4.62 -5.30
N GLN A 591 -9.64 5.83 -5.51
CA GLN A 591 -8.20 6.11 -5.48
C GLN A 591 -7.55 5.81 -4.12
N ILE A 592 -8.26 6.06 -3.02
CA ILE A 592 -7.75 5.84 -1.67
C ILE A 592 -8.32 4.59 -1.00
N SER A 593 -9.00 3.73 -1.74
CA SER A 593 -9.67 2.52 -1.23
C SER A 593 -10.59 2.80 -0.01
N ALA A 594 -11.34 3.91 -0.05
CA ALA A 594 -12.32 4.27 0.98
C ALA A 594 -13.70 3.70 0.63
N THR A 595 -13.90 2.41 0.92
CA THR A 595 -15.09 1.66 0.48
C THR A 595 -16.39 2.21 1.05
N SER A 596 -16.40 2.61 2.31
CA SER A 596 -17.61 3.10 3.02
C SER A 596 -18.21 4.33 2.34
N ILE A 597 -17.42 5.40 2.13
CA ILE A 597 -17.90 6.61 1.47
C ILE A 597 -18.20 6.39 -0.01
N GLY A 598 -17.38 5.63 -0.71
CA GLY A 598 -17.59 5.30 -2.13
C GLY A 598 -18.92 4.57 -2.34
N ARG A 599 -19.29 3.67 -1.43
CA ARG A 599 -20.58 2.99 -1.45
C ARG A 599 -21.74 3.96 -1.21
N ARG A 600 -21.66 4.83 -0.20
CA ARG A 600 -22.71 5.85 0.06
C ARG A 600 -22.90 6.80 -1.13
N ALA A 601 -21.80 7.28 -1.71
CA ALA A 601 -21.83 8.14 -2.89
C ALA A 601 -22.41 7.41 -4.11
N SER A 602 -22.07 6.12 -4.29
CA SER A 602 -22.60 5.31 -5.39
C SER A 602 -24.11 5.09 -5.26
N LEU A 603 -24.59 4.80 -4.04
CA LEU A 603 -26.03 4.66 -3.79
C LEU A 603 -26.77 5.99 -4.03
N ALA A 604 -26.21 7.12 -3.57
CA ALA A 604 -26.78 8.44 -3.83
C ALA A 604 -26.83 8.74 -5.35
N LEU A 605 -25.81 8.36 -6.11
CA LEU A 605 -25.78 8.57 -7.55
C LEU A 605 -26.81 7.68 -8.30
N LEU A 606 -27.10 6.48 -7.80
CA LEU A 606 -28.16 5.64 -8.38
C LEU A 606 -29.56 6.26 -8.17
N GLU A 607 -29.79 6.96 -7.06
CA GLU A 607 -31.03 7.67 -6.74
C GLU A 607 -31.13 9.03 -7.42
N ALA A 608 -29.99 9.63 -7.83
CA ALA A 608 -29.95 10.94 -8.45
C ALA A 608 -30.62 10.95 -9.85
N ASP A 609 -31.24 12.10 -10.19
CA ASP A 609 -31.73 12.34 -11.55
C ASP A 609 -30.57 12.65 -12.48
N THR A 610 -30.15 11.63 -13.25
CA THR A 610 -29.06 11.73 -14.25
C THR A 610 -29.58 11.91 -15.66
N GLU A 611 -30.90 11.86 -15.90
CA GLU A 611 -31.51 11.91 -17.22
C GLU A 611 -31.91 13.33 -17.61
N SER A 612 -32.47 14.09 -16.67
CA SER A 612 -32.94 15.46 -16.91
C SER A 612 -31.87 16.52 -16.67
N VAL A 613 -30.80 16.18 -15.91
CA VAL A 613 -29.68 17.10 -15.63
C VAL A 613 -28.76 17.19 -16.88
N ASP A 614 -28.46 18.39 -17.32
CA ASP A 614 -27.57 18.70 -18.46
C ASP A 614 -27.88 17.84 -19.71
N GLU A 615 -29.14 17.72 -20.09
CA GLU A 615 -29.59 16.99 -21.27
C GLU A 615 -29.12 15.51 -21.30
N GLY A 616 -29.04 14.88 -20.16
CA GLY A 616 -28.61 13.47 -20.02
C GLY A 616 -27.09 13.23 -20.04
N ARG A 617 -26.28 14.27 -19.86
CA ARG A 617 -24.82 14.17 -19.80
C ARG A 617 -24.33 13.11 -18.80
N PHE A 618 -25.07 12.89 -17.72
CA PHE A 618 -24.69 11.97 -16.65
C PHE A 618 -25.34 10.60 -16.70
N ILE A 619 -26.04 10.24 -17.78
CA ILE A 619 -26.67 8.91 -17.92
C ILE A 619 -25.62 7.79 -17.72
N GLY A 620 -24.43 7.91 -18.31
CA GLY A 620 -23.36 6.93 -18.15
C GLY A 620 -22.77 6.84 -16.72
N ALA A 621 -23.04 7.81 -15.86
CA ALA A 621 -22.50 7.85 -14.51
C ALA A 621 -23.00 6.72 -13.62
N LYS A 622 -24.24 6.25 -13.79
CA LYS A 622 -24.78 5.12 -13.03
C LYS A 622 -24.00 3.81 -13.26
N ILE A 623 -23.34 3.66 -14.41
CA ILE A 623 -22.43 2.53 -14.67
C ILE A 623 -21.22 2.58 -13.73
N ILE A 624 -20.70 3.79 -13.43
CA ILE A 624 -19.58 3.97 -12.48
C ILE A 624 -20.03 3.53 -11.08
N ALA A 625 -21.22 3.96 -10.65
CA ALA A 625 -21.78 3.58 -9.36
C ALA A 625 -21.98 2.06 -9.23
N TYR A 626 -22.62 1.43 -10.23
CA TYR A 626 -22.80 -0.02 -10.24
C TYR A 626 -21.46 -0.76 -10.24
N SER A 627 -20.49 -0.30 -11.04
CA SER A 627 -19.15 -0.90 -11.09
C SER A 627 -18.43 -0.82 -9.74
N PHE A 628 -18.51 0.30 -9.04
CA PHE A 628 -17.96 0.45 -7.70
C PHE A 628 -18.63 -0.52 -6.72
N LEU A 629 -19.96 -0.55 -6.68
CA LEU A 629 -20.73 -1.43 -5.78
C LEU A 629 -20.44 -2.91 -6.05
N MET A 630 -20.39 -3.32 -7.31
CA MET A 630 -20.04 -4.69 -7.72
C MET A 630 -18.63 -5.09 -7.28
N GLN A 631 -17.62 -4.23 -7.50
CA GLN A 631 -16.23 -4.53 -7.16
C GLN A 631 -15.98 -4.58 -5.66
N ARG A 632 -16.76 -3.84 -4.87
CA ARG A 632 -16.63 -3.72 -3.41
C ARG A 632 -17.66 -4.53 -2.63
N ALA A 633 -18.52 -5.28 -3.32
CA ALA A 633 -19.43 -6.21 -2.67
C ALA A 633 -18.67 -7.35 -1.98
N THR A 634 -18.98 -7.59 -0.73
CA THR A 634 -18.41 -8.68 0.08
C THR A 634 -19.01 -10.04 -0.27
N GLU A 635 -20.25 -10.05 -0.70
CA GLU A 635 -21.00 -11.24 -1.13
C GLU A 635 -21.03 -11.34 -2.65
N SER A 636 -20.64 -12.50 -3.17
CA SER A 636 -20.55 -12.71 -4.62
C SER A 636 -21.92 -12.62 -5.33
N ASP A 637 -23.01 -12.99 -4.66
CA ASP A 637 -24.37 -12.84 -5.23
C ASP A 637 -24.81 -11.37 -5.32
N VAL A 638 -24.44 -10.55 -4.32
CA VAL A 638 -24.67 -9.10 -4.35
C VAL A 638 -23.87 -8.45 -5.50
N ALA A 639 -22.66 -8.93 -5.74
CA ALA A 639 -21.85 -8.46 -6.88
C ALA A 639 -22.50 -8.81 -8.22
N VAL A 640 -23.08 -10.03 -8.37
CA VAL A 640 -23.82 -10.46 -9.56
C VAL A 640 -25.08 -9.60 -9.76
N ASP A 641 -25.84 -9.34 -8.69
CA ASP A 641 -27.04 -8.50 -8.76
C ASP A 641 -26.72 -7.07 -9.27
N TYR A 642 -25.64 -6.46 -8.79
CA TYR A 642 -25.18 -5.17 -9.30
C TYR A 642 -24.72 -5.24 -10.77
N LEU A 643 -24.04 -6.31 -11.17
CA LEU A 643 -23.62 -6.53 -12.54
C LEU A 643 -24.84 -6.63 -13.48
N ASP A 644 -25.84 -7.42 -13.10
CA ASP A 644 -27.04 -7.62 -13.90
C ASP A 644 -27.85 -6.32 -14.03
N LYS A 645 -27.98 -5.55 -12.94
CA LYS A 645 -28.57 -4.21 -12.97
C LYS A 645 -27.78 -3.24 -13.87
N ALA A 646 -26.46 -3.28 -13.81
CA ALA A 646 -25.61 -2.45 -14.65
C ALA A 646 -25.75 -2.80 -16.14
N LYS A 647 -25.80 -4.09 -16.49
CA LYS A 647 -26.00 -4.55 -17.85
C LYS A 647 -27.39 -4.15 -18.40
N ALA A 648 -28.45 -4.34 -17.60
CA ALA A 648 -29.79 -3.95 -17.97
C ALA A 648 -29.88 -2.42 -18.22
N TYR A 649 -29.28 -1.63 -17.36
CA TYR A 649 -29.21 -0.18 -17.50
C TYR A 649 -28.40 0.24 -18.74
N ALA A 650 -27.28 -0.42 -19.02
CA ALA A 650 -26.47 -0.14 -20.21
C ALA A 650 -27.22 -0.46 -21.50
N GLU A 651 -27.99 -1.55 -21.52
CA GLU A 651 -28.83 -1.95 -22.66
C GLU A 651 -29.98 -0.96 -22.93
N GLU A 652 -30.70 -0.58 -21.85
CA GLU A 652 -31.81 0.38 -21.92
C GLU A 652 -31.37 1.74 -22.48
N HIS A 653 -30.22 2.24 -22.02
CA HIS A 653 -29.69 3.54 -22.45
C HIS A 653 -28.68 3.46 -23.60
N LYS A 654 -28.50 2.30 -24.23
CA LYS A 654 -27.55 2.05 -25.34
C LYS A 654 -26.12 2.47 -25.05
N LEU A 655 -25.67 2.23 -23.83
CA LEU A 655 -24.30 2.48 -23.36
C LEU A 655 -23.39 1.29 -23.68
N SER A 656 -22.07 1.53 -23.71
CA SER A 656 -21.09 0.46 -23.89
C SER A 656 -21.04 -0.43 -22.63
N ASP A 657 -21.11 -1.74 -22.82
CA ASP A 657 -20.98 -2.75 -21.77
C ASP A 657 -19.54 -3.26 -21.59
N ALA A 658 -18.57 -2.71 -22.32
CA ALA A 658 -17.19 -3.18 -22.35
C ALA A 658 -16.53 -3.25 -20.96
N SER A 659 -16.66 -2.19 -20.15
CA SER A 659 -16.11 -2.15 -18.78
C SER A 659 -16.78 -3.15 -17.85
N LEU A 660 -18.07 -3.39 -18.02
CA LEU A 660 -18.83 -4.37 -17.24
C LEU A 660 -18.41 -5.80 -17.58
N LEU A 661 -18.23 -6.12 -18.85
CA LEU A 661 -17.76 -7.43 -19.29
C LEU A 661 -16.33 -7.71 -18.82
N LEU A 662 -15.43 -6.72 -18.85
CA LEU A 662 -14.08 -6.87 -18.30
C LEU A 662 -14.09 -7.11 -16.78
N ALA A 663 -14.94 -6.40 -16.04
CA ALA A 663 -15.08 -6.60 -14.60
C ALA A 663 -15.75 -7.94 -14.25
N GLU A 664 -16.68 -8.42 -15.08
CA GLU A 664 -17.34 -9.72 -14.93
C GLU A 664 -16.34 -10.88 -14.95
N LEU A 665 -15.26 -10.79 -15.74
CA LEU A 665 -14.25 -11.86 -15.80
C LEU A 665 -13.69 -12.18 -14.39
N GLY A 666 -13.32 -11.17 -13.61
CA GLY A 666 -12.83 -11.37 -12.26
C GLY A 666 -13.89 -11.95 -11.31
N LEU A 667 -15.15 -11.55 -11.47
CA LEU A 667 -16.26 -12.06 -10.68
C LEU A 667 -16.53 -13.54 -10.96
N ARG A 668 -16.63 -13.94 -12.26
CA ARG A 668 -16.84 -15.33 -12.67
C ARG A 668 -15.71 -16.25 -12.22
N LEU A 669 -14.47 -15.75 -12.26
CA LEU A 669 -13.31 -16.51 -11.78
C LEU A 669 -13.37 -16.74 -10.27
N ARG A 670 -13.68 -15.71 -9.48
CA ARG A 670 -13.86 -15.85 -8.01
C ARG A 670 -14.94 -16.86 -7.63
N ARG A 671 -16.01 -16.93 -8.43
CA ARG A 671 -17.12 -17.89 -8.25
C ARG A 671 -16.83 -19.28 -8.83
N GLN A 672 -15.65 -19.47 -9.45
CA GLN A 672 -15.26 -20.71 -10.15
C GLN A 672 -16.23 -21.09 -11.31
N GLU A 673 -16.94 -20.12 -11.87
CA GLU A 673 -17.89 -20.28 -12.97
C GLU A 673 -17.16 -20.25 -14.32
N ILE A 674 -16.36 -21.30 -14.61
CA ILE A 674 -15.45 -21.33 -15.76
C ILE A 674 -16.19 -21.19 -17.10
N ASP A 675 -17.36 -21.83 -17.25
CA ASP A 675 -18.17 -21.74 -18.48
C ASP A 675 -18.64 -20.30 -18.72
N LEU A 676 -19.10 -19.61 -17.68
CA LEU A 676 -19.53 -18.21 -17.77
C LEU A 676 -18.33 -17.29 -18.01
N PHE A 677 -17.18 -17.56 -17.44
CA PHE A 677 -15.94 -16.84 -17.74
C PHE A 677 -15.60 -16.93 -19.23
N GLN A 678 -15.61 -18.15 -19.80
CA GLN A 678 -15.35 -18.35 -21.24
C GLN A 678 -16.37 -17.64 -22.14
N ASN A 679 -17.65 -17.70 -21.79
CA ASN A 679 -18.71 -17.00 -22.49
C ASN A 679 -18.50 -15.48 -22.45
N THR A 680 -18.05 -14.94 -21.31
CA THR A 680 -17.74 -13.51 -21.17
C THR A 680 -16.54 -13.10 -22.02
N VAL A 681 -15.47 -13.91 -22.07
CA VAL A 681 -14.34 -13.68 -22.99
C VAL A 681 -14.82 -13.64 -24.45
N GLN A 682 -15.65 -14.61 -24.87
CA GLN A 682 -16.20 -14.65 -26.22
C GLN A 682 -17.07 -13.41 -26.52
N ALA A 683 -17.91 -12.98 -25.57
CA ALA A 683 -18.75 -11.80 -25.71
C ALA A 683 -17.90 -10.52 -25.91
N ILE A 684 -16.78 -10.36 -25.15
CA ILE A 684 -15.86 -9.23 -25.33
C ILE A 684 -15.27 -9.25 -26.74
N VAL A 685 -14.77 -10.41 -27.20
CA VAL A 685 -14.16 -10.53 -28.52
C VAL A 685 -15.19 -10.26 -29.62
N GLN A 686 -16.42 -10.75 -29.50
CA GLN A 686 -17.48 -10.55 -30.50
C GLN A 686 -17.98 -9.11 -30.58
N LYS A 687 -18.15 -8.44 -29.44
CA LYS A 687 -18.76 -7.10 -29.37
C LYS A 687 -17.73 -5.96 -29.47
N HIS A 688 -16.48 -6.18 -29.04
CA HIS A 688 -15.50 -5.13 -28.86
C HIS A 688 -14.17 -5.40 -29.55
N SER A 689 -14.08 -6.32 -30.51
CA SER A 689 -12.86 -6.62 -31.30
C SER A 689 -12.25 -5.39 -31.96
N ASP A 690 -13.07 -4.41 -32.33
CA ASP A 690 -12.64 -3.18 -33.00
C ASP A 690 -12.09 -2.13 -32.02
N ASN A 691 -12.15 -2.37 -30.70
CA ASN A 691 -11.65 -1.46 -29.68
C ASN A 691 -10.30 -1.94 -29.12
N PRO A 692 -9.16 -1.33 -29.56
CA PRO A 692 -7.83 -1.77 -29.15
C PRO A 692 -7.58 -1.66 -27.64
N GLU A 693 -8.22 -0.69 -26.96
CA GLU A 693 -8.06 -0.51 -25.51
C GLU A 693 -8.72 -1.65 -24.75
N VAL A 694 -9.94 -2.04 -25.11
CA VAL A 694 -10.66 -3.17 -24.51
C VAL A 694 -9.91 -4.47 -24.73
N MET A 695 -9.44 -4.69 -25.97
CA MET A 695 -8.68 -5.90 -26.30
C MET A 695 -7.33 -5.96 -25.60
N GLY A 696 -6.64 -4.82 -25.44
CA GLY A 696 -5.39 -4.74 -24.68
C GLY A 696 -5.59 -5.04 -23.20
N ARG A 697 -6.67 -4.54 -22.59
CA ARG A 697 -7.03 -4.86 -21.20
C ARG A 697 -7.41 -6.33 -21.03
N LEU A 698 -8.18 -6.90 -21.94
CA LEU A 698 -8.49 -8.34 -21.95
C LEU A 698 -7.22 -9.17 -22.00
N GLN A 699 -6.29 -8.85 -22.91
CA GLN A 699 -5.01 -9.55 -23.05
C GLN A 699 -4.21 -9.44 -21.74
N GLN A 700 -4.15 -8.27 -21.11
CA GLN A 700 -3.47 -8.09 -19.85
C GLN A 700 -4.08 -8.95 -18.73
N ILE A 701 -5.40 -8.99 -18.60
CA ILE A 701 -6.10 -9.83 -17.61
C ILE A 701 -5.79 -11.31 -17.85
N LEU A 702 -5.91 -11.79 -19.10
CA LEU A 702 -5.62 -13.19 -19.43
C LEU A 702 -4.15 -13.58 -19.19
N ALA A 703 -3.21 -12.64 -19.42
CA ALA A 703 -1.79 -12.83 -19.13
C ALA A 703 -1.50 -12.89 -17.62
N GLN A 704 -2.14 -12.01 -16.83
CA GLN A 704 -2.04 -12.03 -15.37
C GLN A 704 -2.57 -13.33 -14.77
N LEU A 705 -3.65 -13.88 -15.35
CA LEU A 705 -4.19 -15.18 -14.97
C LEU A 705 -3.35 -16.37 -15.47
N GLY A 706 -2.27 -16.10 -16.21
CA GLY A 706 -1.41 -17.15 -16.76
C GLY A 706 -2.03 -17.99 -17.85
N LEU A 707 -3.15 -17.54 -18.47
CA LEU A 707 -3.84 -18.24 -19.56
C LEU A 707 -3.16 -18.00 -20.92
N ILE A 708 -2.49 -16.87 -21.07
CA ILE A 708 -1.69 -16.51 -22.24
C ILE A 708 -0.33 -15.94 -21.81
N ASN A 709 0.63 -15.89 -22.74
CA ASN A 709 1.88 -15.18 -22.55
C ASN A 709 1.68 -13.65 -22.67
N PRO A 710 2.59 -12.80 -22.16
CA PRO A 710 2.50 -11.34 -22.28
C PRO A 710 2.45 -10.84 -23.74
N ASP A 711 2.92 -11.62 -24.71
CA ASP A 711 2.88 -11.33 -26.14
C ASP A 711 1.54 -11.75 -26.80
N GLY A 712 0.60 -12.28 -26.02
CA GLY A 712 -0.70 -12.74 -26.48
C GLY A 712 -0.71 -14.16 -27.07
N SER A 713 0.42 -14.85 -27.09
CA SER A 713 0.49 -16.25 -27.54
C SER A 713 -0.10 -17.21 -26.48
N PRO A 714 -0.74 -18.31 -26.87
CA PRO A 714 -1.24 -19.30 -25.92
C PRO A 714 -0.11 -19.89 -25.08
N ARG A 715 -0.31 -20.03 -23.79
CA ARG A 715 0.64 -20.69 -22.91
C ARG A 715 0.57 -22.19 -23.15
N GLN A 716 1.67 -22.81 -23.58
CA GLN A 716 1.74 -24.27 -23.72
C GLN A 716 1.64 -24.91 -22.33
N ALA A 717 0.72 -25.85 -22.17
CA ALA A 717 0.66 -26.66 -20.96
C ALA A 717 2.00 -27.40 -20.73
N PRO A 718 2.51 -27.44 -19.48
CA PRO A 718 3.72 -28.18 -19.19
C PRO A 718 3.52 -29.66 -19.54
N GLY A 719 4.18 -30.15 -20.60
CA GLY A 719 4.12 -31.57 -20.97
C GLY A 719 3.95 -31.91 -22.46
N MET A 720 3.64 -30.93 -23.33
CA MET A 720 3.63 -31.18 -24.77
C MET A 720 4.90 -30.63 -25.43
N GLY A 721 5.76 -31.50 -25.88
CA GLY A 721 6.93 -31.18 -26.71
C GLY A 721 6.53 -30.52 -28.03
N PRO A 722 7.48 -29.89 -28.76
CA PRO A 722 7.18 -29.09 -29.94
C PRO A 722 6.55 -29.96 -31.04
N ALA A 723 5.28 -29.70 -31.35
CA ALA A 723 4.68 -30.23 -32.56
C ALA A 723 5.26 -29.53 -33.80
N ALA A 724 5.69 -30.30 -34.75
CA ALA A 724 6.27 -29.86 -36.02
C ALA A 724 5.36 -28.83 -36.72
N GLN A 725 5.98 -27.75 -37.20
CA GLN A 725 5.34 -26.72 -38.02
C GLN A 725 4.80 -27.34 -39.33
N GLU A 726 3.52 -27.23 -39.55
CA GLU A 726 2.93 -27.26 -40.87
C GLU A 726 2.44 -25.86 -41.32
N PRO A 727 2.50 -25.53 -42.62
CA PRO A 727 2.38 -24.15 -43.06
C PRO A 727 0.95 -23.65 -43.12
N ALA A 728 0.83 -22.35 -43.00
CA ALA A 728 -0.35 -21.51 -42.93
C ALA A 728 -1.52 -21.89 -43.85
N GLY A 729 -2.66 -22.15 -43.23
CA GLY A 729 -3.97 -22.16 -43.88
C GLY A 729 -5.00 -21.84 -42.82
N GLY A 730 -5.69 -20.69 -42.97
CA GLY A 730 -6.67 -20.20 -42.02
C GLY A 730 -7.86 -21.16 -41.89
N GLY A 731 -8.24 -21.45 -40.65
CA GLY A 731 -9.45 -22.20 -40.35
C GLY A 731 -9.68 -22.26 -38.85
N LEU A 732 -10.77 -21.71 -38.38
CA LEU A 732 -11.30 -21.84 -37.05
C LEU A 732 -11.32 -23.29 -36.58
N TRP A 733 -10.91 -23.52 -35.34
CA TRP A 733 -11.02 -24.82 -34.68
C TRP A 733 -12.49 -25.20 -34.43
N THR A 734 -12.90 -26.37 -34.93
CA THR A 734 -14.16 -27.04 -34.56
C THR A 734 -13.82 -28.41 -33.96
N PRO A 735 -14.46 -28.82 -32.85
CA PRO A 735 -14.27 -30.16 -32.31
C PRO A 735 -15.20 -31.12 -33.06
N ASP A 736 -14.60 -32.02 -33.86
CA ASP A 736 -15.13 -33.35 -34.20
C ASP A 736 -14.27 -33.99 -35.31
N GLY A 737 -13.79 -35.19 -35.07
CA GLY A 737 -13.18 -36.01 -36.10
C GLY A 737 -12.24 -37.11 -35.58
N ASP A 738 -12.86 -38.29 -35.39
CA ASP A 738 -12.21 -39.60 -35.22
C ASP A 738 -11.19 -39.95 -36.30
N GLY A 739 -10.15 -40.70 -35.93
CA GLY A 739 -9.36 -41.41 -36.93
C GLY A 739 -8.02 -41.95 -36.43
N GLY A 740 -7.97 -43.25 -36.13
CA GLY A 740 -6.85 -43.98 -35.53
C GLY A 740 -5.62 -44.19 -36.42
N GLY A 741 -4.53 -44.60 -35.79
CA GLY A 741 -3.29 -45.07 -36.44
C GLY A 741 -2.14 -45.34 -35.47
N ALA A 742 -1.89 -46.59 -35.28
CA ALA A 742 -0.84 -47.38 -34.63
C ALA A 742 0.46 -46.74 -34.14
N ALA A 743 0.87 -47.22 -32.98
CA ALA A 743 2.17 -47.08 -32.30
C ALA A 743 3.38 -47.70 -33.01
N PRO A 744 4.60 -47.39 -32.64
CA PRO A 744 5.37 -48.38 -31.89
C PRO A 744 6.18 -47.86 -30.66
N ALA A 745 6.56 -48.84 -29.88
CA ALA A 745 7.00 -48.95 -28.51
C ALA A 745 8.27 -48.20 -28.04
N GLY A 746 8.22 -47.72 -26.83
CA GLY A 746 9.02 -47.65 -25.63
C GLY A 746 10.50 -47.24 -25.63
N PRO A 747 11.14 -46.96 -24.50
CA PRO A 747 10.89 -47.50 -23.15
C PRO A 747 10.83 -46.49 -21.97
N ALA A 748 10.40 -47.01 -20.88
CA ALA A 748 10.20 -46.65 -19.52
C ALA A 748 11.11 -45.60 -18.81
N GLY A 749 10.48 -44.85 -17.91
CA GLY A 749 11.05 -44.39 -16.66
C GLY A 749 10.63 -42.97 -16.26
N GLY A 750 9.91 -42.86 -15.13
CA GLY A 750 9.85 -41.65 -14.32
C GLY A 750 8.46 -41.09 -14.07
N GLU A 751 7.92 -41.42 -12.92
CA GLU A 751 6.73 -40.83 -12.33
C GLU A 751 6.93 -39.32 -12.08
N ALA A 752 5.97 -38.51 -12.46
CA ALA A 752 5.75 -37.18 -11.93
C ALA A 752 4.28 -36.84 -11.95
N SER A 753 3.70 -36.79 -10.78
CA SER A 753 2.34 -36.32 -10.52
C SER A 753 2.22 -34.84 -10.87
N GLY A 754 1.43 -34.53 -11.90
CA GLY A 754 1.08 -33.15 -12.26
C GLY A 754 -0.14 -32.68 -11.51
N GLY A 755 0.04 -31.88 -10.48
CA GLY A 755 -1.02 -31.07 -9.89
C GLY A 755 -1.07 -29.70 -10.58
N SER A 756 -2.21 -29.35 -11.16
CA SER A 756 -2.47 -28.03 -11.71
C SER A 756 -2.54 -26.98 -10.59
N LYS A 757 -1.58 -26.08 -10.52
CA LYS A 757 -1.60 -24.94 -9.57
C LYS A 757 -2.52 -23.87 -10.13
N LEU A 758 -3.67 -23.63 -9.50
CA LEU A 758 -4.42 -22.36 -9.63
C LEU A 758 -3.85 -21.38 -8.60
N TRP A 759 -3.34 -20.26 -9.10
CA TRP A 759 -2.99 -19.11 -8.27
C TRP A 759 -4.25 -18.27 -8.02
N VAL A 760 -4.54 -17.93 -6.78
CA VAL A 760 -5.68 -17.08 -6.39
C VAL A 760 -5.14 -15.71 -5.99
N PRO A 761 -5.55 -14.59 -6.64
CA PRO A 761 -5.14 -13.25 -6.24
C PRO A 761 -5.81 -12.87 -4.92
N GLY A 762 -5.00 -12.62 -3.90
CA GLY A 762 -5.45 -12.16 -2.58
C GLY A 762 -4.78 -12.85 -1.39
N MET A 763 -3.78 -13.68 -1.64
CA MET A 763 -2.90 -14.24 -0.60
C MET A 763 -1.44 -13.90 -0.96
N ASP A 764 -1.08 -12.64 -0.84
CA ASP A 764 0.29 -12.17 -0.67
C ASP A 764 0.31 -11.18 0.48
#